data_37b7e079af8b3b2c00832eb1db8cfe49
#
_entry.id   37b7e079af8b3b2c00832eb1db8cfe49
#
_cell.length_a   1.000
_cell.length_b   1.000
_cell.length_c   1.000
_cell.angle_alpha   90.00
_cell.angle_beta   90.00
_cell.angle_gamma   90.00
#
_symmetry.space_group_name_H-M   'P 1'
#
loop_
_entity.id
_entity.type
_entity.pdbx_description
1 polymer ?
#
loop_
_entity_poly.entity_id
_entity_poly.type
_entity_poly.pdbx_seq_one_letter_code
_entity_poly.pdbx_strand_id
1 'polypeptide(L)'
;KIGQRGNNFDPLCNGSGTGQYCQGIYDLLFAISPSNKDHIWLGGITVWQWDLNQGWSQVSTLNNFGGGNPYYLHADSHEMVFDPNNPNIAYTSNDGGVFKSTDHGQTWTERNLGYTTFQYFGFGVGKDRKLIGGCQDNGTSYLDGTLVSPNGAKDVFGGDGGHSDISWLRPKVMFAETQSGSFYRSDNEGASWSSFASPVMNLATQRGFPLSNWMMPFELWETSNDVNSEDSVNFELLPALRSMGYGDGIKKVFKGKMRHGQDAAEYLAGTFKVVAGPVTLTADAQGNLSSTDGSGFFVADSGYFEVTFTSAPLAEVIMTCDVFLPAGSDLTLPSAIGGLPIEVTTTSVMNVGDNFKTQDPVQSMFFAGLSSWSDAVFPTIGGIWMTREVHQFGSTEWWQIAHLGSGTTPQYMKISNDGDHLFVGTTNGRVYRISNLQQARTKSEASIDSVNSYVLTVTQIGTFPNRVVTGIDVDPNDANRVAVSLGNYGNTNFVYVSTNALAGAPTFAPKQGNLPNVPAYAISFDKGNSNRLVVGTEWGVFMTDNLSSGAPTYTEENDGMARIPVFEIEQYRTNENYDPNAPGSSATEGDFFIATHGRGLFHTATTSTSRPVSVDERPRANEGLKLGVYPNPATERIQVPVEANGEVLISVRTMEGRVVRRLDLKRVPSGTEFLTLHVQGLAKGNYLVTRTQNGVAASEIIVIQ
;
A
#
# COMPACT_ATOMS: atom_id res chain seq x y z
N LYS A 1 4.21 51.38 2.48
CA LYS A 1 3.29 50.27 2.48
C LYS A 1 3.07 49.82 1.05
N ILE A 2 3.60 48.68 0.66
CA ILE A 2 3.57 48.18 -0.72
C ILE A 2 2.50 47.09 -0.96
N GLY A 3 1.85 46.64 0.09
CA GLY A 3 0.75 45.68 -0.01
C GLY A 3 -0.14 45.70 1.24
N GLN A 4 -1.32 45.23 1.08
CA GLN A 4 -2.28 44.94 2.12
C GLN A 4 -3.09 43.73 1.68
N ARG A 5 -3.26 42.75 2.55
CA ARG A 5 -4.11 41.59 2.34
C ARG A 5 -5.46 42.00 1.74
N GLY A 6 -5.89 41.28 0.71
CA GLY A 6 -7.16 41.46 0.02
C GLY A 6 -7.41 40.37 -0.98
N ASN A 7 -8.54 40.43 -1.70
CA ASN A 7 -8.99 39.35 -2.61
C ASN A 7 -8.01 38.96 -3.73
N ASN A 8 -7.04 39.81 -4.06
CA ASN A 8 -6.08 39.58 -5.13
C ASN A 8 -4.64 39.44 -4.65
N PHE A 9 -4.41 39.42 -3.33
CA PHE A 9 -3.09 39.30 -2.74
C PHE A 9 -3.23 38.70 -1.34
N ASP A 10 -2.99 37.40 -1.23
CA ASP A 10 -2.99 36.69 0.06
C ASP A 10 -2.06 35.46 0.01
N PRO A 11 -0.74 35.67 0.14
CA PRO A 11 0.23 34.59 0.07
C PRO A 11 0.16 33.65 1.27
N LEU A 12 -0.40 34.09 2.40
CA LEU A 12 -0.43 33.36 3.67
C LEU A 12 -1.69 32.54 3.88
N CYS A 13 -2.66 32.65 2.99
CA CYS A 13 -3.96 32.00 3.15
C CYS A 13 -4.40 31.33 1.85
N ASN A 14 -5.07 30.20 1.96
CA ASN A 14 -5.69 29.53 0.83
C ASN A 14 -7.15 29.99 0.66
N GLY A 15 -7.50 30.49 -0.52
CA GLY A 15 -8.86 30.88 -0.89
C GLY A 15 -9.22 32.36 -0.66
N SER A 16 -10.39 32.78 -1.13
CA SER A 16 -10.91 34.12 -1.01
C SER A 16 -12.17 34.16 -0.12
N GLY A 17 -12.13 34.81 1.04
CA GLY A 17 -13.33 35.01 1.87
C GLY A 17 -13.12 34.81 3.36
N THR A 18 -14.23 34.87 4.10
CA THR A 18 -14.30 34.61 5.54
C THR A 18 -14.26 33.07 5.76
N GLY A 19 -13.26 32.57 6.48
CA GLY A 19 -13.10 31.14 6.77
C GLY A 19 -11.82 30.53 6.18
N GLN A 20 -10.90 31.37 5.74
CA GLN A 20 -9.62 30.93 5.20
C GLN A 20 -8.70 30.38 6.28
N TYR A 21 -8.02 29.28 5.97
CA TYR A 21 -6.85 28.83 6.71
C TYR A 21 -5.67 29.72 6.37
N CYS A 22 -5.09 30.35 7.39
CA CYS A 22 -3.92 31.21 7.24
C CYS A 22 -2.80 30.68 8.11
N GLN A 23 -1.64 30.44 7.51
CA GLN A 23 -0.52 29.74 8.13
C GLN A 23 0.70 30.65 8.42
N GLY A 24 0.54 31.97 8.38
CA GLY A 24 1.66 32.91 8.56
C GLY A 24 2.41 32.86 9.89
N ILE A 25 2.04 31.96 10.80
CA ILE A 25 2.83 31.59 12.00
C ILE A 25 3.73 30.39 11.75
N TYR A 26 3.53 29.67 10.64
CA TYR A 26 4.25 28.46 10.28
C TYR A 26 5.12 28.69 9.04
N ASP A 27 4.53 29.13 7.94
CA ASP A 27 5.15 29.37 6.65
C ASP A 27 5.25 30.87 6.35
N LEU A 28 6.45 31.38 6.26
CA LEU A 28 6.69 32.79 5.95
C LEU A 28 8.02 32.94 5.21
N LEU A 29 7.92 33.23 3.92
CA LEU A 29 9.05 33.53 3.08
C LEU A 29 9.10 35.03 2.76
N PHE A 30 10.27 35.64 2.90
CA PHE A 30 10.53 36.99 2.41
C PHE A 30 11.93 37.07 1.82
N ALA A 31 12.02 37.49 0.57
CA ALA A 31 13.28 37.66 -0.13
C ALA A 31 13.33 38.96 -0.95
N ILE A 32 14.52 39.54 -1.06
CA ILE A 32 14.77 40.74 -1.88
C ILE A 32 15.77 40.34 -2.96
N SER A 33 15.53 40.76 -4.20
CA SER A 33 16.46 40.55 -5.30
C SER A 33 17.83 41.17 -5.00
N PRO A 34 18.91 40.41 -5.12
CA PRO A 34 20.26 40.94 -4.93
C PRO A 34 20.67 41.96 -5.99
N SER A 35 19.99 41.98 -7.14
CA SER A 35 20.27 42.91 -8.25
C SER A 35 19.28 44.09 -8.34
N ASN A 36 18.13 44.02 -7.65
CA ASN A 36 17.10 45.07 -7.67
C ASN A 36 16.33 45.11 -6.37
N LYS A 37 16.63 46.08 -5.49
CA LYS A 37 15.97 46.28 -4.20
C LYS A 37 14.45 46.53 -4.29
N ASP A 38 13.96 46.91 -5.45
CA ASP A 38 12.54 47.19 -5.73
C ASP A 38 11.82 45.93 -6.30
N HIS A 39 12.43 44.78 -6.21
CA HIS A 39 11.90 43.49 -6.59
C HIS A 39 11.98 42.53 -5.39
N ILE A 40 10.84 42.13 -4.87
CA ILE A 40 10.74 41.31 -3.66
C ILE A 40 9.79 40.13 -3.86
N TRP A 41 10.04 39.06 -3.10
CA TRP A 41 9.14 37.90 -2.98
C TRP A 41 8.60 37.81 -1.57
N LEU A 42 7.33 37.45 -1.49
CA LEU A 42 6.64 37.12 -0.26
C LEU A 42 5.91 35.79 -0.49
N GLY A 43 6.10 34.83 0.40
CA GLY A 43 5.49 33.51 0.31
C GLY A 43 4.98 33.03 1.66
N GLY A 44 4.15 32.06 1.57
CA GLY A 44 3.55 31.23 2.57
C GLY A 44 2.99 30.03 1.82
N ILE A 45 1.68 29.83 1.79
CA ILE A 45 1.02 28.78 0.98
C ILE A 45 1.36 28.93 -0.50
N THR A 46 1.42 30.16 -1.02
CA THR A 46 1.84 30.47 -2.39
C THR A 46 2.89 31.57 -2.40
N VAL A 47 3.69 31.63 -3.46
CA VAL A 47 4.73 32.64 -3.62
C VAL A 47 4.27 33.74 -4.57
N TRP A 48 4.45 34.96 -4.13
CA TRP A 48 4.12 36.18 -4.82
C TRP A 48 5.35 37.07 -4.99
N GLN A 49 5.37 37.81 -6.09
CA GLN A 49 6.42 38.74 -6.44
C GLN A 49 5.85 40.16 -6.51
N TRP A 50 6.59 41.12 -6.00
CA TRP A 50 6.29 42.55 -6.17
C TRP A 50 7.37 43.24 -7.00
N ASP A 51 6.93 44.01 -7.95
CA ASP A 51 7.76 44.92 -8.77
C ASP A 51 7.21 46.32 -8.68
N LEU A 52 8.12 47.33 -8.70
CA LEU A 52 7.73 48.73 -8.54
C LEU A 52 6.71 49.20 -9.57
N ASN A 53 6.79 48.68 -10.80
CA ASN A 53 5.96 49.12 -11.92
C ASN A 53 4.69 48.28 -12.10
N GLN A 54 4.69 47.02 -11.63
CA GLN A 54 3.62 46.06 -11.87
C GLN A 54 2.79 45.74 -10.60
N GLY A 55 3.35 46.02 -9.44
CA GLY A 55 2.73 45.61 -8.16
C GLY A 55 2.90 44.15 -7.86
N TRP A 56 1.96 43.55 -7.13
CA TRP A 56 1.97 42.13 -6.76
C TRP A 56 1.45 41.23 -7.87
N SER A 57 2.17 40.15 -8.14
CA SER A 57 1.74 39.07 -9.01
C SER A 57 2.10 37.72 -8.36
N GLN A 58 1.19 36.75 -8.47
CA GLN A 58 1.45 35.37 -8.02
C GLN A 58 2.38 34.69 -9.03
N VAL A 59 3.48 34.10 -8.54
CA VAL A 59 4.49 33.43 -9.37
C VAL A 59 4.58 31.93 -9.12
N SER A 60 3.75 31.39 -8.22
CA SER A 60 3.63 29.95 -8.02
C SER A 60 2.20 29.48 -8.11
N THR A 61 2.03 28.22 -8.46
CA THR A 61 0.76 27.49 -8.42
C THR A 61 0.93 26.16 -7.70
N LEU A 62 -0.11 25.74 -6.98
CA LEU A 62 -0.17 24.42 -6.33
C LEU A 62 -0.57 23.31 -7.31
N ASN A 63 -0.91 23.66 -8.56
CA ASN A 63 -1.40 22.71 -9.55
C ASN A 63 -0.25 22.13 -10.38
N ASN A 64 -0.02 20.84 -10.21
CA ASN A 64 0.95 20.06 -11.00
C ASN A 64 0.30 18.84 -11.70
N PHE A 65 -1.00 18.87 -11.96
CA PHE A 65 -1.70 17.75 -12.61
C PHE A 65 -1.01 17.34 -13.92
N GLY A 66 -0.58 16.09 -13.99
CA GLY A 66 0.16 15.53 -15.10
C GLY A 66 1.67 15.80 -15.08
N GLY A 67 2.18 16.53 -14.08
CA GLY A 67 3.60 16.86 -13.93
C GLY A 67 4.11 17.93 -14.91
N GLY A 68 5.27 18.50 -14.63
CA GLY A 68 5.97 19.39 -15.53
C GLY A 68 5.44 20.82 -15.64
N ASN A 69 4.55 21.25 -14.75
CA ASN A 69 4.14 22.64 -14.69
C ASN A 69 5.32 23.53 -14.20
N PRO A 70 5.87 24.42 -15.01
CA PRO A 70 7.05 25.20 -14.63
C PRO A 70 6.78 26.23 -13.51
N TYR A 71 5.53 26.53 -13.24
CA TYR A 71 5.11 27.45 -12.17
C TYR A 71 4.76 26.73 -10.88
N TYR A 72 4.86 25.41 -10.87
CA TYR A 72 4.56 24.62 -9.68
C TYR A 72 5.59 24.83 -8.58
N LEU A 73 5.10 25.17 -7.39
CA LEU A 73 5.77 25.02 -6.12
C LEU A 73 4.83 24.29 -5.17
N HIS A 74 5.38 23.39 -4.39
CA HIS A 74 4.63 22.84 -3.27
C HIS A 74 4.22 23.94 -2.30
N ALA A 75 3.13 23.76 -1.57
CA ALA A 75 2.65 24.68 -0.57
C ALA A 75 3.70 24.94 0.55
N ASP A 76 3.40 25.92 1.37
CA ASP A 76 4.03 26.16 2.66
C ASP A 76 5.53 26.48 2.53
N SER A 77 5.81 27.63 1.91
CA SER A 77 7.16 28.09 1.59
C SER A 77 7.80 28.76 2.80
N HIS A 78 9.04 28.35 3.15
CA HIS A 78 9.75 28.80 4.35
C HIS A 78 10.86 29.79 4.06
N GLU A 79 11.63 29.57 3.00
CA GLU A 79 12.78 30.40 2.69
C GLU A 79 13.07 30.47 1.19
N MET A 80 13.66 31.59 0.76
CA MET A 80 14.21 31.75 -0.59
C MET A 80 15.58 32.41 -0.49
N VAL A 81 16.56 31.84 -1.20
CA VAL A 81 17.92 32.36 -1.30
C VAL A 81 18.32 32.49 -2.75
N PHE A 82 19.08 33.53 -3.08
CA PHE A 82 19.66 33.72 -4.37
C PHE A 82 21.14 33.29 -4.41
N ASP A 83 21.58 32.80 -5.55
CA ASP A 83 23.01 32.55 -5.78
C ASP A 83 23.78 33.90 -5.74
N PRO A 84 24.83 34.01 -4.89
CA PRO A 84 25.55 35.27 -4.73
C PRO A 84 26.31 35.70 -6.02
N ASN A 85 26.59 34.79 -6.91
CA ASN A 85 27.31 35.04 -8.17
C ASN A 85 26.39 35.20 -9.39
N ASN A 86 25.14 34.73 -9.27
CA ASN A 86 24.17 34.79 -10.36
C ASN A 86 22.75 35.04 -9.83
N PRO A 87 22.29 36.30 -9.80
CA PRO A 87 20.96 36.65 -9.26
C PRO A 87 19.76 36.04 -10.02
N ASN A 88 19.99 35.42 -11.19
CA ASN A 88 18.95 34.68 -11.89
C ASN A 88 18.69 33.28 -11.27
N ILE A 89 19.63 32.79 -10.48
CA ILE A 89 19.49 31.51 -9.79
C ILE A 89 18.93 31.77 -8.40
N ALA A 90 17.79 31.14 -8.10
CA ALA A 90 17.20 31.13 -6.77
C ALA A 90 16.89 29.69 -6.35
N TYR A 91 16.89 29.47 -5.04
CA TYR A 91 16.42 28.25 -4.40
C TYR A 91 15.36 28.61 -3.38
N THR A 92 14.30 27.81 -3.32
CA THR A 92 13.26 27.93 -2.28
C THR A 92 13.03 26.57 -1.63
N SER A 93 12.75 26.62 -0.34
CA SER A 93 12.35 25.45 0.46
C SER A 93 10.86 25.57 0.84
N ASN A 94 10.18 24.42 0.83
CA ASN A 94 8.79 24.26 1.22
C ASN A 94 8.57 22.84 1.75
N ASP A 95 7.36 22.51 2.18
CA ASP A 95 7.04 21.18 2.74
C ASP A 95 7.15 20.04 1.72
N GLY A 96 7.20 20.33 0.44
CA GLY A 96 7.53 19.37 -0.63
C GLY A 96 9.01 19.25 -0.95
N GLY A 97 9.90 20.03 -0.29
CA GLY A 97 11.34 19.96 -0.46
C GLY A 97 11.99 21.23 -1.00
N VAL A 98 12.98 21.08 -1.88
CA VAL A 98 13.77 22.17 -2.47
C VAL A 98 13.50 22.30 -3.96
N PHE A 99 13.28 23.54 -4.38
CA PHE A 99 13.09 23.92 -5.77
C PHE A 99 14.13 24.93 -6.22
N LYS A 100 14.52 24.86 -7.48
CA LYS A 100 15.48 25.77 -8.11
C LYS A 100 14.84 26.53 -9.26
N SER A 101 15.04 27.83 -9.30
CA SER A 101 14.81 28.70 -10.44
C SER A 101 16.13 29.05 -11.14
N THR A 102 16.09 29.28 -12.45
CA THR A 102 17.22 29.80 -13.23
C THR A 102 16.84 31.09 -13.98
N ASP A 103 15.65 31.62 -13.75
CA ASP A 103 15.05 32.77 -14.39
C ASP A 103 14.51 33.80 -13.38
N HIS A 104 15.24 33.97 -12.29
CA HIS A 104 14.94 34.96 -11.25
C HIS A 104 13.60 34.71 -10.53
N GLY A 105 13.24 33.43 -10.27
CA GLY A 105 12.06 33.05 -9.53
C GLY A 105 10.75 33.05 -10.34
N GLN A 106 10.83 33.03 -11.69
CA GLN A 106 9.64 32.97 -12.54
C GLN A 106 9.17 31.53 -12.76
N THR A 107 10.11 30.59 -12.94
CA THR A 107 9.81 29.16 -13.08
C THR A 107 10.69 28.34 -12.15
N TRP A 108 10.21 27.13 -11.83
CA TRP A 108 10.79 26.29 -10.80
C TRP A 108 11.01 24.86 -11.28
N THR A 109 12.03 24.22 -10.74
CA THR A 109 12.34 22.81 -10.98
C THR A 109 12.68 22.17 -9.66
N GLU A 110 12.03 21.08 -9.33
CA GLU A 110 12.27 20.27 -8.15
C GLU A 110 13.72 19.76 -8.08
N ARG A 111 14.30 19.72 -6.87
CA ARG A 111 15.68 19.29 -6.58
C ARG A 111 15.75 18.28 -5.43
N ASN A 112 14.77 17.43 -5.29
CA ASN A 112 14.64 16.47 -4.19
C ASN A 112 15.34 15.12 -4.44
N LEU A 113 15.92 14.94 -5.62
CA LEU A 113 16.62 13.69 -5.94
C LEU A 113 17.90 13.52 -5.10
N GLY A 114 18.00 12.41 -4.40
CA GLY A 114 19.20 12.03 -3.64
C GLY A 114 19.15 12.34 -2.15
N TYR A 115 18.04 12.90 -1.64
CA TYR A 115 17.77 12.94 -0.21
C TYR A 115 16.32 12.57 0.08
N THR A 116 16.05 12.05 1.27
CA THR A 116 14.73 11.61 1.69
C THR A 116 14.34 12.35 2.95
N THR A 117 13.18 12.99 2.93
CA THR A 117 12.66 13.81 4.05
C THR A 117 11.18 13.53 4.33
N PHE A 118 10.61 12.46 3.79
CA PHE A 118 9.22 12.08 4.02
C PHE A 118 8.91 11.84 5.49
N GLN A 119 7.81 12.42 5.95
CA GLN A 119 7.30 12.33 7.32
C GLN A 119 6.14 11.34 7.34
N TYR A 120 6.44 10.04 7.41
CA TYR A 120 5.41 9.01 7.47
C TYR A 120 4.70 9.01 8.81
N PHE A 121 3.36 8.98 8.76
CA PHE A 121 2.51 8.74 9.93
C PHE A 121 2.18 7.27 10.11
N GLY A 122 1.95 6.57 9.03
CA GLY A 122 1.68 5.15 9.04
C GLY A 122 1.95 4.54 7.67
N PHE A 123 2.05 3.22 7.63
CA PHE A 123 2.23 2.49 6.39
C PHE A 123 1.69 1.07 6.52
N GLY A 124 1.42 0.43 5.39
CA GLY A 124 1.04 -0.98 5.31
C GLY A 124 1.98 -1.77 4.42
N VAL A 125 2.14 -3.04 4.76
CA VAL A 125 2.97 -3.99 4.04
C VAL A 125 2.10 -5.08 3.44
N GLY A 126 1.95 -5.08 2.12
CA GLY A 126 1.19 -6.08 1.39
C GLY A 126 2.04 -7.25 0.90
N LYS A 127 1.37 -8.19 0.24
CA LYS A 127 2.00 -9.34 -0.42
C LYS A 127 3.08 -8.85 -1.40
N ASP A 128 4.13 -9.65 -1.58
CA ASP A 128 5.26 -9.38 -2.47
C ASP A 128 6.04 -8.10 -2.10
N ARG A 129 6.04 -7.72 -0.81
CA ARG A 129 6.71 -6.52 -0.29
C ARG A 129 6.22 -5.21 -0.91
N LYS A 130 4.98 -5.16 -1.34
CA LYS A 130 4.34 -3.92 -1.68
C LYS A 130 4.19 -3.06 -0.43
N LEU A 131 4.53 -1.79 -0.53
CA LEU A 131 4.44 -0.85 0.58
C LEU A 131 3.56 0.33 0.16
N ILE A 132 2.70 0.76 1.07
CA ILE A 132 1.96 2.01 0.96
C ILE A 132 2.14 2.80 2.24
N GLY A 133 2.35 4.12 2.14
CA GLY A 133 2.54 4.93 3.34
C GLY A 133 2.07 6.35 3.16
N GLY A 134 1.37 6.85 4.17
CA GLY A 134 0.87 8.22 4.21
C GLY A 134 1.88 9.17 4.85
N CYS A 135 2.08 10.29 4.20
CA CYS A 135 3.04 11.33 4.60
C CYS A 135 2.32 12.66 4.80
N GLN A 136 2.66 13.37 5.86
CA GLN A 136 2.20 14.75 6.01
C GLN A 136 2.67 15.58 4.81
N ASP A 137 1.81 16.44 4.30
CA ASP A 137 2.03 17.38 3.21
C ASP A 137 2.39 16.75 1.85
N ASN A 138 2.74 15.44 1.82
CA ASN A 138 3.25 14.76 0.64
C ASN A 138 2.39 13.56 0.20
N GLY A 139 1.14 13.52 0.64
CA GLY A 139 0.16 12.54 0.19
C GLY A 139 0.48 11.11 0.63
N THR A 140 0.07 10.15 -0.20
CA THR A 140 0.31 8.72 0.05
C THR A 140 1.19 8.15 -1.04
N SER A 141 2.30 7.56 -0.66
CA SER A 141 3.29 6.95 -1.54
C SER A 141 3.13 5.43 -1.61
N TYR A 142 3.41 4.85 -2.77
CA TYR A 142 3.35 3.42 -3.04
C TYR A 142 4.64 2.91 -3.68
N LEU A 143 5.14 1.77 -3.19
CA LEU A 143 6.25 1.01 -3.76
C LEU A 143 5.76 -0.39 -4.17
N ASP A 144 6.03 -0.80 -5.39
CA ASP A 144 5.51 -2.03 -5.99
C ASP A 144 6.25 -3.32 -5.58
N GLY A 145 7.04 -3.27 -4.52
CA GLY A 145 7.80 -4.43 -4.00
C GLY A 145 9.14 -4.67 -4.70
N THR A 146 9.47 -3.94 -5.76
CA THR A 146 10.75 -4.14 -6.45
C THR A 146 11.94 -3.53 -5.72
N LEU A 147 11.78 -2.82 -4.63
CA LEU A 147 12.75 -2.24 -3.68
C LEU A 147 14.12 -1.81 -4.28
N VAL A 148 14.23 -1.73 -5.60
CA VAL A 148 15.49 -1.63 -6.36
C VAL A 148 15.93 -0.19 -6.55
N SER A 149 15.05 0.76 -6.25
CA SER A 149 15.35 2.19 -6.44
C SER A 149 14.85 3.00 -5.25
N PRO A 150 15.68 3.79 -4.60
CA PRO A 150 15.24 4.73 -3.57
C PRO A 150 14.27 5.79 -4.11
N ASN A 151 14.11 5.88 -5.42
CA ASN A 151 13.22 6.81 -6.12
C ASN A 151 12.05 6.09 -6.82
N GLY A 152 11.76 4.84 -6.46
CA GLY A 152 10.70 4.03 -7.06
C GLY A 152 9.32 4.25 -6.47
N ALA A 153 9.20 5.08 -5.43
CA ALA A 153 7.91 5.41 -4.85
C ALA A 153 7.07 6.25 -5.83
N LYS A 154 5.80 5.90 -5.95
CA LYS A 154 4.80 6.64 -6.73
C LYS A 154 3.90 7.39 -5.76
N ASP A 155 3.63 8.65 -6.03
CA ASP A 155 2.52 9.37 -5.40
C ASP A 155 1.21 8.81 -5.98
N VAL A 156 0.37 8.24 -5.11
CA VAL A 156 -0.87 7.58 -5.52
C VAL A 156 -2.13 8.26 -4.97
N PHE A 157 -1.99 9.10 -3.94
CA PHE A 157 -3.10 9.83 -3.34
C PHE A 157 -2.62 11.10 -2.65
N GLY A 158 -3.29 12.23 -2.90
CA GLY A 158 -2.90 13.54 -2.38
C GLY A 158 -3.45 13.87 -0.98
N GLY A 159 -3.13 15.07 -0.49
CA GLY A 159 -3.50 15.56 0.84
C GLY A 159 -2.45 15.22 1.90
N ASP A 160 -2.84 15.32 3.18
CA ASP A 160 -2.01 14.82 4.28
C ASP A 160 -2.26 13.33 4.46
N GLY A 161 -1.34 12.49 4.01
CA GLY A 161 -1.47 11.05 4.14
C GLY A 161 -1.29 10.58 5.59
N GLY A 162 -2.17 9.67 6.02
CA GLY A 162 -2.18 9.06 7.34
C GLY A 162 -1.94 7.55 7.31
N HIS A 163 -2.72 6.82 8.09
CA HIS A 163 -2.69 5.36 8.06
C HIS A 163 -2.98 4.83 6.64
N SER A 164 -2.28 3.79 6.26
CA SER A 164 -2.40 3.17 4.94
C SER A 164 -2.18 1.68 5.04
N ASP A 165 -2.85 0.88 4.20
CA ASP A 165 -2.71 -0.58 4.21
C ASP A 165 -2.97 -1.19 2.83
N ILE A 166 -2.53 -2.42 2.62
CA ILE A 166 -2.70 -3.21 1.39
C ILE A 166 -3.31 -4.56 1.75
N SER A 167 -4.43 -4.90 1.10
CA SER A 167 -5.03 -6.21 1.26
C SER A 167 -4.09 -7.34 0.83
N TRP A 168 -3.97 -8.35 1.68
CA TRP A 168 -3.24 -9.59 1.36
C TRP A 168 -4.05 -10.51 0.45
N LEU A 169 -5.36 -10.57 0.62
CA LEU A 169 -6.27 -11.37 -0.20
C LEU A 169 -6.35 -10.81 -1.62
N ARG A 170 -6.34 -9.48 -1.76
CA ARG A 170 -6.44 -8.77 -3.02
C ARG A 170 -5.34 -7.72 -3.15
N PRO A 171 -4.11 -8.08 -3.55
CA PRO A 171 -2.93 -7.20 -3.53
C PRO A 171 -3.00 -5.94 -4.39
N LYS A 172 -4.11 -5.72 -5.12
CA LYS A 172 -4.42 -4.48 -5.83
C LYS A 172 -5.33 -3.56 -5.04
N VAL A 173 -5.94 -4.06 -3.96
CA VAL A 173 -6.79 -3.28 -3.08
C VAL A 173 -5.94 -2.61 -2.03
N MET A 174 -6.06 -1.30 -1.96
CA MET A 174 -5.30 -0.44 -1.06
C MET A 174 -6.24 0.47 -0.29
N PHE A 175 -5.82 0.84 0.91
CA PHE A 175 -6.52 1.73 1.81
C PHE A 175 -5.61 2.90 2.17
N ALA A 176 -6.17 4.09 2.19
CA ALA A 176 -5.48 5.31 2.58
C ALA A 176 -6.40 6.22 3.38
N GLU A 177 -5.81 6.97 4.27
CA GLU A 177 -6.46 8.02 5.04
C GLU A 177 -5.88 9.37 4.66
N THR A 178 -6.73 10.40 4.63
CA THR A 178 -6.30 11.79 4.72
C THR A 178 -6.77 12.39 6.04
N GLN A 179 -6.26 13.56 6.37
CA GLN A 179 -6.55 14.26 7.61
C GLN A 179 -8.06 14.28 7.95
N SER A 180 -8.36 14.24 9.24
CA SER A 180 -9.71 14.28 9.80
C SER A 180 -10.59 13.08 9.47
N GLY A 181 -9.99 11.91 9.20
CA GLY A 181 -10.69 10.64 9.09
C GLY A 181 -11.38 10.37 7.76
N SER A 182 -10.86 10.92 6.71
CA SER A 182 -11.35 10.62 5.37
C SER A 182 -10.68 9.35 4.85
N PHE A 183 -11.41 8.22 4.87
CA PHE A 183 -10.92 6.93 4.40
C PHE A 183 -11.26 6.69 2.94
N TYR A 184 -10.29 6.19 2.21
CA TYR A 184 -10.39 5.87 0.80
C TYR A 184 -9.88 4.46 0.51
N ARG A 185 -10.43 3.85 -0.54
CA ARG A 185 -9.95 2.56 -1.06
C ARG A 185 -9.76 2.63 -2.56
N SER A 186 -8.81 1.86 -3.05
CA SER A 186 -8.50 1.64 -4.47
C SER A 186 -8.57 0.15 -4.77
N ASP A 187 -9.03 -0.26 -5.96
CA ASP A 187 -9.02 -1.64 -6.46
C ASP A 187 -7.99 -1.87 -7.58
N ASN A 188 -7.18 -0.86 -7.88
CA ASN A 188 -6.31 -0.81 -9.04
C ASN A 188 -4.93 -0.22 -8.73
N GLU A 189 -4.36 -0.60 -7.57
CA GLU A 189 -3.01 -0.20 -7.13
C GLU A 189 -2.82 1.32 -7.05
N GLY A 190 -3.84 2.02 -6.57
CA GLY A 190 -3.79 3.47 -6.38
C GLY A 190 -4.05 4.30 -7.63
N ALA A 191 -4.38 3.69 -8.78
CA ALA A 191 -4.68 4.45 -10.00
C ALA A 191 -5.97 5.27 -9.89
N SER A 192 -6.93 4.85 -9.05
CA SER A 192 -8.11 5.63 -8.67
C SER A 192 -8.57 5.27 -7.27
N TRP A 193 -9.25 6.21 -6.61
CA TRP A 193 -9.69 6.08 -5.23
C TRP A 193 -11.16 6.43 -5.06
N SER A 194 -11.83 5.74 -4.14
CA SER A 194 -13.20 6.01 -3.75
C SER A 194 -13.33 6.10 -2.23
N SER A 195 -14.05 7.11 -1.74
CA SER A 195 -14.40 7.18 -0.31
C SER A 195 -15.42 6.09 0.02
N PHE A 196 -15.23 5.42 1.15
CA PHE A 196 -16.15 4.39 1.63
C PHE A 196 -16.62 4.58 3.08
N ALA A 197 -16.14 5.62 3.75
CA ALA A 197 -16.48 5.94 5.13
C ALA A 197 -17.62 6.97 5.26
N SER A 198 -18.24 7.39 4.16
CA SER A 198 -19.26 8.43 4.15
C SER A 198 -20.42 8.22 5.15
N PRO A 199 -20.97 7.01 5.35
CA PRO A 199 -22.03 6.81 6.35
C PRO A 199 -21.59 7.11 7.77
N VAL A 200 -20.37 6.75 8.14
CA VAL A 200 -19.78 6.95 9.47
C VAL A 200 -19.47 8.43 9.71
N MET A 201 -18.87 9.07 8.69
CA MET A 201 -18.41 10.46 8.76
C MET A 201 -19.57 11.47 8.77
N ASN A 202 -20.62 11.22 8.00
CA ASN A 202 -21.74 12.14 7.88
C ASN A 202 -22.48 12.36 9.21
N LEU A 203 -22.60 11.32 10.03
CA LEU A 203 -23.31 11.43 11.31
C LEU A 203 -22.64 12.42 12.25
N ALA A 204 -21.33 12.37 12.35
CA ALA A 204 -20.58 13.23 13.26
C ALA A 204 -20.45 14.66 12.70
N THR A 205 -20.23 14.81 11.38
CA THR A 205 -20.18 16.12 10.70
C THR A 205 -21.49 16.89 10.83
N GLN A 206 -22.63 16.23 10.67
CA GLN A 206 -23.95 16.84 10.83
C GLN A 206 -24.21 17.36 12.23
N ARG A 207 -23.47 16.89 13.23
CA ARG A 207 -23.60 17.26 14.64
C ARG A 207 -22.59 18.26 15.12
N GLY A 208 -21.59 18.63 14.31
CA GLY A 208 -20.55 19.58 14.67
C GLY A 208 -19.56 19.07 15.73
N PHE A 209 -19.48 17.74 15.92
CA PHE A 209 -18.46 17.15 16.81
C PHE A 209 -17.13 17.00 16.07
N PRO A 210 -15.98 17.23 16.75
CA PRO A 210 -14.69 16.86 16.21
C PRO A 210 -14.61 15.34 16.09
N LEU A 211 -14.43 14.83 14.86
CA LEU A 211 -14.49 13.41 14.54
C LEU A 211 -13.30 12.64 15.04
N SER A 212 -12.15 13.29 15.08
CA SER A 212 -10.89 12.60 15.32
C SER A 212 -9.81 13.55 15.83
N ASN A 213 -8.66 12.96 16.16
CA ASN A 213 -7.37 13.60 15.99
C ASN A 213 -7.13 13.90 14.50
N TRP A 214 -6.01 14.52 14.20
CA TRP A 214 -5.59 14.74 12.82
C TRP A 214 -5.65 13.45 12.00
N MET A 215 -5.05 12.35 12.47
CA MET A 215 -5.14 11.02 11.89
C MET A 215 -6.03 10.13 12.75
N MET A 216 -6.87 9.33 12.11
CA MET A 216 -7.74 8.34 12.75
C MET A 216 -7.22 6.94 12.48
N PRO A 217 -7.07 6.11 13.52
CA PRO A 217 -6.60 4.77 13.30
C PRO A 217 -7.64 3.93 12.56
N PHE A 218 -7.17 3.10 11.63
CA PHE A 218 -7.91 1.98 11.10
C PHE A 218 -7.10 0.69 11.21
N GLU A 219 -7.74 -0.45 11.11
CA GLU A 219 -7.12 -1.77 11.13
C GLU A 219 -7.86 -2.69 10.16
N LEU A 220 -7.11 -3.44 9.36
CA LEU A 220 -7.62 -4.45 8.45
C LEU A 220 -7.24 -5.84 8.97
N TRP A 221 -8.23 -6.72 9.08
CA TRP A 221 -7.99 -8.14 9.33
C TRP A 221 -8.61 -8.97 8.21
N GLU A 222 -7.86 -9.94 7.72
CA GLU A 222 -8.26 -10.81 6.63
C GLU A 222 -7.82 -12.24 6.92
N THR A 223 -8.57 -13.21 6.40
CA THR A 223 -8.18 -14.62 6.39
C THR A 223 -8.82 -15.34 5.21
N SER A 224 -8.13 -16.33 4.65
CA SER A 224 -8.68 -17.27 3.69
C SER A 224 -9.02 -18.62 4.31
N ASN A 225 -8.86 -18.77 5.63
CA ASN A 225 -8.99 -20.04 6.35
C ASN A 225 -9.79 -19.91 7.63
N ASP A 226 -10.99 -19.29 7.57
CA ASP A 226 -11.91 -19.27 8.70
C ASP A 226 -12.73 -20.57 8.74
N VAL A 227 -12.26 -21.53 9.49
CA VAL A 227 -12.94 -22.84 9.65
C VAL A 227 -14.30 -22.74 10.33
N ASN A 228 -14.60 -21.62 10.98
CA ASN A 228 -15.87 -21.35 11.64
C ASN A 228 -16.79 -20.44 10.81
N SER A 229 -16.41 -20.10 9.61
CA SER A 229 -17.24 -19.28 8.74
C SER A 229 -18.58 -19.98 8.45
N GLU A 230 -19.67 -19.26 8.68
CA GLU A 230 -21.02 -19.68 8.25
C GLU A 230 -21.34 -19.20 6.83
N ASP A 231 -20.46 -18.40 6.22
CA ASP A 231 -20.59 -17.96 4.85
C ASP A 231 -20.41 -19.11 3.89
N SER A 232 -21.05 -18.98 2.74
CA SER A 232 -21.04 -20.04 1.75
C SER A 232 -21.24 -19.49 0.35
N VAL A 233 -20.67 -20.19 -0.62
CA VAL A 233 -20.96 -19.98 -2.03
C VAL A 233 -21.79 -21.11 -2.58
N ASN A 234 -22.72 -20.74 -3.48
CA ASN A 234 -23.48 -21.71 -4.26
C ASN A 234 -22.81 -21.85 -5.61
N PHE A 235 -22.60 -23.07 -6.02
CA PHE A 235 -22.15 -23.42 -7.36
C PHE A 235 -23.27 -24.12 -8.11
N GLU A 236 -23.55 -23.68 -9.32
CA GLU A 236 -24.43 -24.33 -10.27
C GLU A 236 -23.66 -24.66 -11.53
N LEU A 237 -23.70 -25.91 -11.97
CA LEU A 237 -23.06 -26.30 -13.21
C LEU A 237 -23.89 -25.82 -14.40
N LEU A 238 -23.37 -24.86 -15.13
CA LEU A 238 -23.99 -24.29 -16.32
C LEU A 238 -23.46 -24.95 -17.59
N PRO A 239 -24.25 -24.95 -18.70
CA PRO A 239 -23.76 -25.43 -19.96
C PRO A 239 -22.62 -24.56 -20.49
N ALA A 240 -21.73 -25.15 -21.25
CA ALA A 240 -20.73 -24.40 -22.01
C ALA A 240 -21.44 -23.53 -23.07
N LEU A 241 -21.05 -22.25 -23.11
CA LEU A 241 -21.60 -21.26 -24.03
C LEU A 241 -20.49 -20.52 -24.76
N ARG A 242 -20.68 -20.34 -26.08
CA ARG A 242 -19.77 -19.54 -26.90
C ARG A 242 -20.51 -18.73 -27.93
N SER A 243 -20.36 -17.42 -27.92
CA SER A 243 -20.74 -16.54 -29.03
C SER A 243 -19.62 -16.44 -30.05
N MET A 244 -19.99 -16.55 -31.33
CA MET A 244 -19.10 -16.34 -32.47
C MET A 244 -19.29 -14.94 -33.10
N GLY A 245 -20.10 -14.11 -32.47
CA GLY A 245 -20.49 -12.80 -32.95
C GLY A 245 -21.63 -12.83 -33.94
N TYR A 246 -22.04 -11.67 -34.44
CA TYR A 246 -23.09 -11.53 -35.42
C TYR A 246 -22.59 -11.99 -36.80
N GLY A 247 -23.42 -12.80 -37.46
CA GLY A 247 -23.21 -13.20 -38.84
C GLY A 247 -23.36 -12.01 -39.80
N ASP A 248 -22.51 -11.99 -40.81
CA ASP A 248 -22.41 -10.89 -41.80
C ASP A 248 -23.23 -11.17 -43.10
N GLY A 249 -23.98 -12.28 -43.13
CA GLY A 249 -24.68 -12.71 -44.32
C GLY A 249 -23.77 -13.27 -45.45
N ILE A 250 -22.48 -13.39 -45.19
CA ILE A 250 -21.47 -13.87 -46.15
C ILE A 250 -20.79 -15.14 -45.65
N LYS A 251 -20.37 -15.12 -44.39
CA LYS A 251 -19.65 -16.23 -43.74
C LYS A 251 -20.59 -17.38 -43.42
N LYS A 252 -20.31 -18.53 -43.96
CA LYS A 252 -21.12 -19.75 -43.75
C LYS A 252 -20.47 -20.75 -42.79
N VAL A 253 -19.13 -20.71 -42.63
CA VAL A 253 -18.39 -21.69 -41.84
C VAL A 253 -17.91 -21.05 -40.55
N PHE A 254 -18.26 -21.69 -39.41
CA PHE A 254 -17.84 -21.31 -38.08
C PHE A 254 -17.12 -22.48 -37.43
N LYS A 255 -15.90 -22.23 -36.94
CA LYS A 255 -15.09 -23.26 -36.29
C LYS A 255 -14.33 -22.71 -35.11
N GLY A 256 -14.07 -23.55 -34.12
CA GLY A 256 -13.37 -23.17 -32.91
C GLY A 256 -13.42 -24.27 -31.85
N LYS A 257 -13.19 -23.87 -30.60
CA LYS A 257 -13.32 -24.77 -29.44
C LYS A 257 -14.31 -24.19 -28.47
N MET A 258 -15.21 -25.01 -27.94
CA MET A 258 -15.96 -24.69 -26.72
C MET A 258 -14.96 -24.57 -25.57
N ARG A 259 -15.30 -23.76 -24.61
CA ARG A 259 -14.58 -23.64 -23.31
C ARG A 259 -15.60 -23.59 -22.20
N HIS A 260 -15.30 -24.23 -21.12
CA HIS A 260 -16.03 -24.14 -19.86
C HIS A 260 -15.14 -23.48 -18.80
N GLY A 261 -15.75 -22.83 -17.82
CA GLY A 261 -14.99 -22.16 -16.73
C GLY A 261 -14.32 -23.15 -15.76
N GLN A 262 -14.78 -24.43 -15.76
CA GLN A 262 -14.16 -25.51 -14.99
C GLN A 262 -13.38 -26.41 -15.94
N ASP A 263 -12.08 -26.54 -15.73
CA ASP A 263 -11.17 -27.31 -16.60
C ASP A 263 -11.50 -28.81 -16.61
N ALA A 264 -12.08 -29.33 -15.50
CA ALA A 264 -12.49 -30.75 -15.39
C ALA A 264 -13.81 -31.07 -16.07
N ALA A 265 -14.50 -30.09 -16.68
CA ALA A 265 -15.80 -30.31 -17.32
C ALA A 265 -15.64 -31.09 -18.64
N GLU A 266 -16.39 -32.19 -18.75
CA GLU A 266 -16.46 -33.01 -19.94
C GLU A 266 -17.73 -32.72 -20.74
N TYR A 267 -17.65 -32.66 -22.08
CA TYR A 267 -18.74 -32.27 -22.97
C TYR A 267 -19.61 -33.45 -23.33
N LEU A 268 -20.93 -33.21 -23.39
CA LEU A 268 -21.93 -34.17 -23.88
C LEU A 268 -22.24 -33.91 -25.36
N ALA A 269 -21.61 -34.62 -26.26
CA ALA A 269 -21.66 -34.36 -27.72
C ALA A 269 -23.07 -34.21 -28.28
N GLY A 270 -24.02 -35.07 -27.86
CA GLY A 270 -25.42 -35.04 -28.31
C GLY A 270 -26.23 -33.82 -27.86
N THR A 271 -25.68 -32.98 -26.99
CA THR A 271 -26.33 -31.75 -26.54
C THR A 271 -25.79 -30.52 -27.25
N PHE A 272 -24.72 -30.65 -28.06
CA PHE A 272 -24.17 -29.52 -28.80
C PHE A 272 -25.17 -28.90 -29.75
N LYS A 273 -25.40 -27.63 -29.60
CA LYS A 273 -26.43 -26.86 -30.30
C LYS A 273 -25.84 -25.56 -30.81
N VAL A 274 -26.28 -25.21 -32.03
CA VAL A 274 -25.89 -23.92 -32.64
C VAL A 274 -27.16 -23.18 -33.00
N VAL A 275 -27.30 -21.96 -32.54
CA VAL A 275 -28.43 -21.06 -32.78
C VAL A 275 -27.97 -19.82 -33.54
N ALA A 276 -28.65 -19.49 -34.63
CA ALA A 276 -28.41 -18.28 -35.43
C ALA A 276 -29.74 -17.71 -35.89
N GLY A 277 -30.35 -16.84 -35.09
CA GLY A 277 -31.72 -16.34 -35.31
C GLY A 277 -32.75 -17.48 -35.32
N PRO A 278 -33.53 -17.67 -36.41
CA PRO A 278 -34.50 -18.75 -36.48
C PRO A 278 -33.90 -20.14 -36.72
N VAL A 279 -32.62 -20.22 -37.13
CA VAL A 279 -31.95 -21.47 -37.45
C VAL A 279 -31.38 -22.11 -36.17
N THR A 280 -31.68 -23.39 -35.98
CA THR A 280 -31.10 -24.19 -34.90
C THR A 280 -30.56 -25.49 -35.46
N LEU A 281 -29.30 -25.78 -35.23
CA LEU A 281 -28.66 -27.05 -35.55
C LEU A 281 -28.39 -27.78 -34.24
N THR A 282 -28.72 -29.06 -34.16
CA THR A 282 -28.51 -29.90 -32.97
C THR A 282 -27.71 -31.13 -33.39
N ALA A 283 -26.71 -31.47 -32.58
CA ALA A 283 -25.87 -32.64 -32.83
C ALA A 283 -26.58 -33.94 -32.44
N ASP A 284 -26.26 -35.04 -33.14
CA ASP A 284 -26.59 -36.38 -32.66
C ASP A 284 -25.69 -36.84 -31.50
N ALA A 285 -25.91 -38.01 -30.96
CA ALA A 285 -25.14 -38.55 -29.84
C ALA A 285 -23.64 -38.69 -30.16
N GLN A 286 -23.24 -38.70 -31.41
CA GLN A 286 -21.87 -38.77 -31.89
C GLN A 286 -21.25 -37.38 -32.18
N GLY A 287 -22.05 -36.33 -32.02
CA GLY A 287 -21.62 -34.95 -32.26
C GLY A 287 -21.80 -34.46 -33.70
N ASN A 288 -22.46 -35.23 -34.60
CA ASN A 288 -22.69 -34.79 -35.98
C ASN A 288 -23.93 -33.90 -36.09
N LEU A 289 -23.81 -32.83 -36.84
CA LEU A 289 -24.93 -31.93 -37.18
C LEU A 289 -25.32 -32.18 -38.64
N SER A 290 -26.60 -32.46 -38.89
CA SER A 290 -27.15 -32.65 -40.23
C SER A 290 -28.61 -32.17 -40.27
N SER A 291 -28.88 -31.14 -41.06
CA SER A 291 -30.20 -30.62 -41.30
C SER A 291 -30.27 -29.92 -42.67
N THR A 292 -31.46 -29.46 -43.07
CA THR A 292 -31.62 -28.62 -44.26
C THR A 292 -30.93 -27.27 -44.16
N ASP A 293 -30.71 -26.80 -42.97
CA ASP A 293 -30.16 -25.47 -42.69
C ASP A 293 -28.64 -25.45 -42.53
N GLY A 294 -28.04 -26.63 -42.33
CA GLY A 294 -26.59 -26.75 -42.22
C GLY A 294 -26.11 -28.13 -41.77
N SER A 295 -24.79 -28.28 -41.76
CA SER A 295 -24.10 -29.50 -41.34
C SER A 295 -22.83 -29.15 -40.56
N GLY A 296 -22.29 -30.16 -39.87
CA GLY A 296 -21.03 -29.98 -39.12
C GLY A 296 -20.77 -31.10 -38.15
N PHE A 297 -19.83 -30.86 -37.25
CA PHE A 297 -19.52 -31.81 -36.19
C PHE A 297 -19.00 -31.13 -34.95
N PHE A 298 -19.12 -31.78 -33.83
CA PHE A 298 -18.53 -31.44 -32.54
C PHE A 298 -17.79 -32.64 -31.96
N VAL A 299 -16.58 -32.42 -31.49
CA VAL A 299 -15.70 -33.43 -30.86
C VAL A 299 -15.68 -33.17 -29.37
N ALA A 300 -16.34 -33.97 -28.56
CA ALA A 300 -16.47 -33.80 -27.14
C ALA A 300 -15.15 -33.74 -26.40
N ASP A 301 -14.23 -34.69 -26.68
CA ASP A 301 -12.95 -34.78 -25.98
C ASP A 301 -12.06 -33.52 -26.10
N SER A 302 -12.23 -32.76 -27.16
CA SER A 302 -11.42 -31.56 -27.43
C SER A 302 -12.22 -30.27 -27.37
N GLY A 303 -13.55 -30.37 -27.30
CA GLY A 303 -14.48 -29.23 -27.45
C GLY A 303 -14.46 -28.59 -28.84
N TYR A 304 -13.76 -29.22 -29.83
CA TYR A 304 -13.63 -28.64 -31.17
C TYR A 304 -14.92 -28.82 -31.96
N PHE A 305 -15.30 -27.80 -32.72
CA PHE A 305 -16.44 -27.82 -33.63
C PHE A 305 -16.11 -27.18 -34.98
N GLU A 306 -16.81 -27.67 -36.00
CA GLU A 306 -16.89 -27.00 -37.29
C GLU A 306 -18.36 -27.12 -37.79
N VAL A 307 -18.97 -25.96 -38.12
CA VAL A 307 -20.36 -25.86 -38.53
C VAL A 307 -20.45 -25.06 -39.81
N THR A 308 -21.18 -25.58 -40.81
CA THR A 308 -21.43 -24.94 -42.10
C THR A 308 -22.91 -24.70 -42.27
N PHE A 309 -23.35 -23.47 -42.38
CA PHE A 309 -24.71 -23.13 -42.69
C PHE A 309 -25.01 -23.23 -44.20
N THR A 310 -26.16 -23.67 -44.57
CA THR A 310 -26.65 -23.66 -45.97
C THR A 310 -26.74 -22.23 -46.50
N SER A 311 -27.29 -21.35 -45.68
CA SER A 311 -27.32 -19.89 -45.93
C SER A 311 -26.55 -19.17 -44.85
N ALA A 312 -25.77 -18.16 -45.21
CA ALA A 312 -25.00 -17.38 -44.25
C ALA A 312 -25.92 -16.62 -43.26
N PRO A 313 -25.72 -16.75 -41.95
CA PRO A 313 -26.58 -16.12 -40.96
C PRO A 313 -26.42 -14.59 -40.94
N LEU A 314 -27.50 -13.90 -40.61
CA LEU A 314 -27.58 -12.46 -40.33
C LEU A 314 -27.85 -12.15 -38.84
N ALA A 315 -27.74 -13.17 -37.99
CA ALA A 315 -27.97 -13.05 -36.55
C ALA A 315 -26.73 -13.48 -35.77
N GLU A 316 -26.72 -13.23 -34.50
CA GLU A 316 -25.67 -13.74 -33.60
C GLU A 316 -25.64 -15.28 -33.65
N VAL A 317 -24.44 -15.83 -33.78
CA VAL A 317 -24.20 -17.27 -33.80
C VAL A 317 -23.77 -17.73 -32.42
N ILE A 318 -24.63 -18.43 -31.70
CA ILE A 318 -24.41 -18.92 -30.35
C ILE A 318 -24.30 -20.43 -30.35
N MET A 319 -23.31 -20.95 -29.68
CA MET A 319 -23.09 -22.38 -29.47
C MET A 319 -23.24 -22.69 -28.00
N THR A 320 -23.98 -23.76 -27.71
CA THR A 320 -24.13 -24.31 -26.35
C THR A 320 -23.84 -25.80 -26.37
N CYS A 321 -23.36 -26.32 -25.25
CA CYS A 321 -23.15 -27.74 -25.04
C CYS A 321 -23.27 -28.03 -23.55
N ASP A 322 -24.07 -29.03 -23.18
CA ASP A 322 -24.10 -29.49 -21.82
C ASP A 322 -22.77 -30.16 -21.48
N VAL A 323 -22.41 -30.03 -20.23
CA VAL A 323 -21.19 -30.61 -19.65
C VAL A 323 -21.56 -31.42 -18.42
N PHE A 324 -20.69 -32.28 -17.99
CA PHE A 324 -20.74 -32.88 -16.67
C PHE A 324 -19.38 -32.83 -16.01
N LEU A 325 -19.37 -32.88 -14.69
CA LEU A 325 -18.17 -33.00 -13.89
C LEU A 325 -18.14 -34.42 -13.30
N PRO A 326 -17.10 -35.22 -13.59
CA PRO A 326 -16.89 -36.48 -12.89
C PRO A 326 -16.77 -36.32 -11.37
N ALA A 327 -17.10 -37.34 -10.62
CA ALA A 327 -16.77 -37.38 -9.19
C ALA A 327 -15.27 -37.29 -8.99
N GLY A 328 -14.81 -36.50 -8.03
CA GLY A 328 -13.39 -36.23 -7.82
C GLY A 328 -12.84 -35.09 -8.68
N SER A 329 -13.66 -34.32 -9.37
CA SER A 329 -13.23 -33.12 -10.10
C SER A 329 -12.90 -31.97 -9.13
N ASP A 330 -11.72 -31.36 -9.30
CA ASP A 330 -11.34 -30.17 -8.57
C ASP A 330 -11.94 -28.92 -9.23
N LEU A 331 -12.61 -28.10 -8.43
CA LEU A 331 -13.26 -26.87 -8.84
C LEU A 331 -12.62 -25.67 -8.14
N THR A 332 -12.44 -24.61 -8.88
CA THR A 332 -12.00 -23.32 -8.37
C THR A 332 -13.19 -22.35 -8.38
N LEU A 333 -13.72 -22.01 -7.21
CA LEU A 333 -14.88 -21.16 -7.05
C LEU A 333 -14.47 -19.76 -6.55
N PRO A 334 -15.12 -18.68 -7.01
CA PRO A 334 -14.86 -17.36 -6.46
C PRO A 334 -15.48 -17.25 -5.04
N SER A 335 -14.72 -16.68 -4.11
CA SER A 335 -15.26 -16.28 -2.81
C SER A 335 -16.34 -15.20 -2.95
N ALA A 336 -17.34 -15.21 -2.07
CA ALA A 336 -18.40 -14.20 -2.02
C ALA A 336 -17.87 -12.80 -1.72
N ILE A 337 -16.79 -12.69 -0.92
CA ILE A 337 -16.18 -11.39 -0.58
C ILE A 337 -15.07 -10.98 -1.56
N GLY A 338 -14.77 -11.80 -2.57
CA GLY A 338 -13.64 -11.62 -3.48
C GLY A 338 -12.31 -12.01 -2.82
N GLY A 339 -11.25 -12.09 -3.57
CA GLY A 339 -9.94 -12.48 -3.05
C GLY A 339 -9.50 -13.85 -3.56
N LEU A 340 -9.07 -14.73 -2.67
CA LEU A 340 -8.58 -16.05 -3.04
C LEU A 340 -9.73 -16.95 -3.50
N PRO A 341 -9.50 -17.79 -4.52
CA PRO A 341 -10.48 -18.78 -4.92
C PRO A 341 -10.63 -19.86 -3.85
N ILE A 342 -11.81 -20.48 -3.83
CA ILE A 342 -12.13 -21.60 -2.95
C ILE A 342 -11.96 -22.88 -3.78
N GLU A 343 -11.08 -23.75 -3.35
CA GLU A 343 -10.83 -25.06 -3.99
C GLU A 343 -11.77 -26.11 -3.38
N VAL A 344 -12.54 -26.79 -4.23
CA VAL A 344 -13.49 -27.82 -3.81
C VAL A 344 -13.39 -29.02 -4.72
N THR A 345 -13.39 -30.22 -4.17
CA THR A 345 -13.44 -31.47 -4.93
C THR A 345 -14.87 -32.04 -4.94
N THR A 346 -15.42 -32.34 -6.09
CA THR A 346 -16.76 -32.94 -6.21
C THR A 346 -16.79 -34.36 -5.64
N THR A 347 -17.82 -34.68 -4.84
CA THR A 347 -17.97 -36.03 -4.25
C THR A 347 -18.82 -36.96 -5.14
N SER A 348 -19.54 -36.40 -6.11
CA SER A 348 -20.39 -37.14 -7.06
C SER A 348 -20.33 -36.51 -8.44
N VAL A 349 -20.80 -37.24 -9.47
CA VAL A 349 -20.98 -36.67 -10.79
C VAL A 349 -22.01 -35.54 -10.71
N MET A 350 -21.71 -34.41 -11.36
CA MET A 350 -22.62 -33.27 -11.51
C MET A 350 -22.99 -33.09 -12.97
N ASN A 351 -24.26 -32.84 -13.26
CA ASN A 351 -24.78 -32.50 -14.59
C ASN A 351 -25.21 -31.03 -14.64
N VAL A 352 -25.43 -30.50 -15.83
CA VAL A 352 -25.98 -29.15 -16.01
C VAL A 352 -27.29 -29.00 -15.22
N GLY A 353 -27.37 -27.93 -14.41
CA GLY A 353 -28.47 -27.65 -13.49
C GLY A 353 -28.32 -28.23 -12.09
N ASP A 354 -27.36 -29.13 -11.89
CA ASP A 354 -27.02 -29.55 -10.52
C ASP A 354 -26.29 -28.43 -9.81
N ASN A 355 -26.53 -28.30 -8.52
CA ASN A 355 -25.88 -27.31 -7.68
C ASN A 355 -25.45 -27.91 -6.34
N PHE A 356 -24.48 -27.28 -5.72
CA PHE A 356 -24.11 -27.56 -4.34
C PHE A 356 -23.68 -26.27 -3.63
N LYS A 357 -23.75 -26.31 -2.33
CA LYS A 357 -23.33 -25.25 -1.45
C LYS A 357 -22.07 -25.69 -0.71
N THR A 358 -21.03 -24.82 -0.70
CA THR A 358 -19.83 -25.07 0.06
C THR A 358 -19.52 -23.89 0.97
N GLN A 359 -18.78 -24.15 2.06
CA GLN A 359 -18.31 -23.10 2.96
C GLN A 359 -17.39 -22.13 2.22
N ASP A 360 -17.54 -20.83 2.51
CA ASP A 360 -16.58 -19.79 2.13
C ASP A 360 -15.72 -19.45 3.34
N PRO A 361 -14.46 -19.90 3.40
CA PRO A 361 -13.55 -19.61 4.51
C PRO A 361 -12.88 -18.24 4.42
N VAL A 362 -13.14 -17.48 3.36
CA VAL A 362 -12.53 -16.16 3.14
C VAL A 362 -13.32 -15.10 3.90
N GLN A 363 -12.62 -14.35 4.75
CA GLN A 363 -13.23 -13.31 5.59
C GLN A 363 -12.39 -12.03 5.56
N SER A 364 -13.04 -10.88 5.72
CA SER A 364 -12.38 -9.61 5.99
C SER A 364 -13.16 -8.79 7.01
N MET A 365 -12.45 -8.04 7.84
CA MET A 365 -13.01 -7.03 8.74
C MET A 365 -12.13 -5.78 8.68
N PHE A 366 -12.75 -4.65 8.46
CA PHE A 366 -12.08 -3.35 8.51
C PHE A 366 -12.67 -2.53 9.65
N PHE A 367 -11.81 -1.99 10.49
CA PHE A 367 -12.16 -1.21 11.67
C PHE A 367 -11.73 0.24 11.50
N ALA A 368 -12.57 1.19 11.95
CA ALA A 368 -12.28 2.61 11.96
C ALA A 368 -12.54 3.19 13.35
N GLY A 369 -11.60 3.99 13.86
CA GLY A 369 -11.70 4.60 15.18
C GLY A 369 -12.06 6.07 15.09
N LEU A 370 -13.21 6.47 15.68
CA LEU A 370 -13.65 7.86 15.80
C LEU A 370 -13.69 8.30 17.26
N SER A 371 -13.52 9.61 17.50
CA SER A 371 -13.72 10.19 18.83
C SER A 371 -15.12 9.89 19.35
N SER A 372 -15.21 9.35 20.55
CA SER A 372 -16.47 9.03 21.22
C SER A 372 -17.06 10.26 21.86
N TRP A 373 -18.32 10.58 21.52
CA TRP A 373 -19.08 11.70 22.08
C TRP A 373 -20.45 11.24 22.53
N SER A 374 -21.08 12.01 23.41
CA SER A 374 -22.47 11.80 23.82
C SER A 374 -23.11 13.14 24.10
N ASP A 375 -24.39 13.28 23.74
CA ASP A 375 -25.25 14.38 24.10
C ASP A 375 -26.62 13.87 24.62
N ALA A 376 -27.53 14.79 24.92
CA ALA A 376 -28.86 14.44 25.45
C ALA A 376 -29.76 13.70 24.41
N VAL A 377 -29.47 13.81 23.14
CA VAL A 377 -30.25 13.22 22.03
C VAL A 377 -29.57 11.95 21.52
N PHE A 378 -28.23 11.94 21.50
CA PHE A 378 -27.41 10.84 20.98
C PHE A 378 -26.41 10.42 22.05
N PRO A 379 -26.71 9.39 22.82
CA PRO A 379 -25.85 8.93 23.93
C PRO A 379 -24.55 8.28 23.42
N THR A 380 -24.49 7.86 22.16
CA THR A 380 -23.34 7.14 21.56
C THR A 380 -23.03 7.65 20.17
N ILE A 381 -22.11 8.62 20.05
CA ILE A 381 -21.61 9.15 18.78
C ILE A 381 -20.12 8.79 18.65
N GLY A 382 -19.69 8.34 17.48
CA GLY A 382 -18.31 7.94 17.23
C GLY A 382 -17.96 6.58 17.82
N GLY A 383 -16.76 6.41 18.36
CA GLY A 383 -16.27 5.13 18.85
C GLY A 383 -15.65 4.26 17.75
N ILE A 384 -15.73 2.95 17.92
CA ILE A 384 -15.18 1.99 16.96
C ILE A 384 -16.27 1.48 16.05
N TRP A 385 -16.00 1.55 14.76
CA TRP A 385 -16.87 1.08 13.70
C TRP A 385 -16.22 -0.06 12.93
N MET A 386 -17.02 -0.97 12.39
CA MET A 386 -16.58 -2.12 11.62
C MET A 386 -17.39 -2.26 10.34
N THR A 387 -16.75 -2.72 9.27
CA THR A 387 -17.40 -3.25 8.07
C THR A 387 -16.78 -4.57 7.67
N ARG A 388 -17.58 -5.44 7.03
CA ARG A 388 -17.15 -6.72 6.44
C ARG A 388 -17.11 -6.64 4.91
N GLU A 389 -17.44 -5.48 4.34
CA GLU A 389 -17.70 -5.29 2.91
C GLU A 389 -16.60 -4.47 2.22
N VAL A 390 -15.42 -4.40 2.82
CA VAL A 390 -14.34 -3.55 2.32
C VAL A 390 -13.86 -3.95 0.92
N HIS A 391 -14.04 -5.21 0.53
CA HIS A 391 -13.73 -5.72 -0.80
C HIS A 391 -14.89 -5.64 -1.81
N GLN A 392 -16.06 -5.25 -1.37
CA GLN A 392 -17.22 -5.02 -2.22
C GLN A 392 -17.25 -3.54 -2.60
N PHE A 393 -16.86 -3.20 -3.83
CA PHE A 393 -16.72 -1.81 -4.28
C PHE A 393 -18.06 -1.10 -4.58
N GLY A 394 -19.14 -1.54 -3.91
CA GLY A 394 -20.44 -0.88 -3.86
C GLY A 394 -20.57 0.06 -2.65
N SER A 395 -21.82 0.30 -2.22
CA SER A 395 -22.10 0.95 -0.92
C SER A 395 -21.68 0.02 0.20
N THR A 396 -20.95 0.58 1.18
CA THR A 396 -20.42 -0.18 2.31
C THR A 396 -21.32 0.04 3.53
N GLU A 397 -21.77 -1.04 4.15
CA GLU A 397 -22.47 -1.00 5.44
C GLU A 397 -21.46 -0.94 6.58
N TRP A 398 -21.81 -0.16 7.62
CA TRP A 398 -20.96 0.04 8.77
C TRP A 398 -21.74 -0.13 10.06
N TRP A 399 -21.14 -0.81 11.03
CA TRP A 399 -21.71 -1.07 12.35
C TRP A 399 -20.86 -0.45 13.44
N GLN A 400 -21.48 0.29 14.35
CA GLN A 400 -20.81 0.78 15.56
C GLN A 400 -20.66 -0.39 16.54
N ILE A 401 -19.43 -0.84 16.78
CA ILE A 401 -19.15 -2.00 17.64
C ILE A 401 -18.71 -1.61 19.05
N ALA A 402 -18.29 -0.38 19.28
CA ALA A 402 -17.94 0.09 20.62
C ALA A 402 -18.07 1.62 20.75
N HIS A 403 -18.52 2.08 21.91
CA HIS A 403 -18.42 3.46 22.36
C HIS A 403 -17.49 3.51 23.57
N LEU A 404 -16.40 4.29 23.48
CA LEU A 404 -15.32 4.26 24.50
C LEU A 404 -15.52 5.26 25.65
N GLY A 405 -16.69 5.90 25.70
CA GLY A 405 -16.98 6.97 26.66
C GLY A 405 -16.67 8.37 26.08
N SER A 406 -17.54 9.34 26.40
CA SER A 406 -17.46 10.71 25.87
C SER A 406 -16.09 11.35 26.12
N GLY A 407 -15.54 12.01 25.08
CA GLY A 407 -14.22 12.64 25.13
C GLY A 407 -13.04 11.66 24.99
N THR A 408 -13.30 10.42 24.60
CA THR A 408 -12.23 9.43 24.35
C THR A 408 -11.98 9.30 22.85
N THR A 409 -10.72 9.50 22.45
CA THR A 409 -10.29 9.43 21.05
C THR A 409 -9.35 8.26 20.86
N PRO A 410 -9.67 7.29 19.97
CA PRO A 410 -8.75 6.26 19.56
C PRO A 410 -7.50 6.86 18.92
N GLN A 411 -6.34 6.29 19.20
CA GLN A 411 -5.05 6.69 18.64
C GLN A 411 -4.38 5.58 17.85
N TYR A 412 -4.55 4.34 18.28
CA TYR A 412 -3.98 3.17 17.64
C TYR A 412 -4.88 1.96 17.85
N MET A 413 -4.91 1.07 16.88
CA MET A 413 -5.65 -0.20 16.96
C MET A 413 -4.78 -1.34 16.48
N LYS A 414 -4.97 -2.53 17.08
CA LYS A 414 -4.37 -3.78 16.60
C LYS A 414 -5.28 -4.96 16.92
N ILE A 415 -5.52 -5.80 15.94
CA ILE A 415 -6.32 -7.01 16.10
C ILE A 415 -5.42 -8.22 16.39
N SER A 416 -5.93 -9.16 17.18
CA SER A 416 -5.26 -10.44 17.39
C SER A 416 -5.26 -11.29 16.10
N ASN A 417 -4.26 -12.14 15.96
CA ASN A 417 -4.08 -12.96 14.76
C ASN A 417 -5.29 -13.85 14.43
N ASP A 418 -5.97 -14.35 15.47
CA ASP A 418 -7.21 -15.13 15.34
C ASP A 418 -8.44 -14.30 14.94
N GLY A 419 -8.32 -12.98 14.91
CA GLY A 419 -9.40 -12.07 14.55
C GLY A 419 -10.52 -11.97 15.57
N ASP A 420 -10.32 -12.39 16.82
CA ASP A 420 -11.36 -12.36 17.85
C ASP A 420 -11.29 -11.20 18.83
N HIS A 421 -10.13 -10.51 18.91
CA HIS A 421 -9.88 -9.45 19.86
C HIS A 421 -9.26 -8.23 19.20
N LEU A 422 -9.95 -7.09 19.22
CA LEU A 422 -9.40 -5.80 18.81
C LEU A 422 -8.95 -5.01 20.05
N PHE A 423 -7.70 -4.59 20.07
CA PHE A 423 -7.13 -3.74 21.11
C PHE A 423 -7.08 -2.29 20.61
N VAL A 424 -7.52 -1.36 21.44
CA VAL A 424 -7.64 0.06 21.08
C VAL A 424 -6.94 0.89 22.14
N GLY A 425 -5.91 1.61 21.73
CA GLY A 425 -5.21 2.62 22.51
C GLY A 425 -5.77 4.01 22.26
N THR A 426 -5.76 4.86 23.29
CA THR A 426 -6.40 6.17 23.24
C THR A 426 -5.46 7.30 23.59
N THR A 427 -5.83 8.52 23.17
CA THR A 427 -5.08 9.75 23.47
C THR A 427 -5.05 10.11 24.95
N ASN A 428 -5.98 9.59 25.74
CA ASN A 428 -6.06 9.81 27.19
C ASN A 428 -5.51 8.63 28.02
N GLY A 429 -4.71 7.74 27.40
CA GLY A 429 -3.94 6.69 28.05
C GLY A 429 -4.76 5.48 28.49
N ARG A 430 -5.89 5.23 27.88
CA ARG A 430 -6.67 4.02 28.13
C ARG A 430 -6.41 2.99 27.05
N VAL A 431 -6.49 1.73 27.43
CA VAL A 431 -6.48 0.59 26.51
C VAL A 431 -7.77 -0.17 26.67
N TYR A 432 -8.46 -0.38 25.57
CA TYR A 432 -9.69 -1.19 25.53
C TYR A 432 -9.43 -2.46 24.73
N ARG A 433 -10.19 -3.50 25.06
CA ARG A 433 -10.31 -4.73 24.29
C ARG A 433 -11.77 -4.93 23.89
N ILE A 434 -12.01 -5.16 22.61
CA ILE A 434 -13.29 -5.56 22.04
C ILE A 434 -13.14 -7.03 21.66
N SER A 435 -13.94 -7.91 22.25
CA SER A 435 -13.83 -9.36 22.12
C SER A 435 -15.07 -9.97 21.49
N ASN A 436 -14.96 -11.24 21.06
CA ASN A 436 -15.97 -12.03 20.37
C ASN A 436 -16.24 -11.56 18.93
N LEU A 437 -15.24 -10.98 18.27
CA LEU A 437 -15.34 -10.52 16.88
C LEU A 437 -15.62 -11.68 15.92
N GLN A 438 -15.18 -12.90 16.24
CA GLN A 438 -15.53 -14.09 15.47
C GLN A 438 -17.05 -14.27 15.34
N GLN A 439 -17.79 -13.98 16.41
CA GLN A 439 -19.24 -14.07 16.38
C GLN A 439 -19.88 -12.95 15.55
N ALA A 440 -19.22 -11.82 15.40
CA ALA A 440 -19.70 -10.70 14.59
C ALA A 440 -19.58 -10.94 13.08
N ARG A 441 -18.80 -11.95 12.64
CA ARG A 441 -18.56 -12.19 11.21
C ARG A 441 -19.81 -12.66 10.47
N THR A 442 -20.70 -13.36 11.16
CA THR A 442 -21.87 -14.00 10.58
C THR A 442 -23.20 -13.45 11.09
N LYS A 443 -23.17 -12.58 12.10
CA LYS A 443 -24.37 -11.99 12.68
C LYS A 443 -24.93 -10.85 11.84
N SER A 444 -26.23 -10.64 11.96
CA SER A 444 -26.90 -9.46 11.40
C SER A 444 -26.43 -8.18 12.13
N GLU A 445 -26.52 -7.05 11.45
CA GLU A 445 -26.20 -5.72 11.98
C GLU A 445 -26.80 -5.48 13.37
N ALA A 446 -28.10 -5.69 13.54
CA ALA A 446 -28.79 -5.51 14.82
C ALA A 446 -28.24 -6.35 15.98
N SER A 447 -27.45 -7.39 15.68
CA SER A 447 -26.83 -8.27 16.67
C SER A 447 -25.41 -7.83 17.04
N ILE A 448 -24.75 -7.02 16.23
CA ILE A 448 -23.36 -6.58 16.43
C ILE A 448 -23.23 -5.12 16.83
N ASP A 449 -24.25 -4.29 16.61
CA ASP A 449 -24.29 -2.90 17.02
C ASP A 449 -24.05 -2.78 18.55
N SER A 450 -23.15 -1.88 18.96
CA SER A 450 -22.74 -1.70 20.36
C SER A 450 -23.88 -1.28 21.29
N VAL A 451 -24.87 -0.59 20.80
CA VAL A 451 -26.02 -0.11 21.61
C VAL A 451 -26.94 -1.27 22.01
N ASN A 452 -27.04 -2.27 21.13
CA ASN A 452 -27.88 -3.46 21.31
C ASN A 452 -27.06 -4.75 21.32
N SER A 453 -25.74 -4.66 21.32
CA SER A 453 -24.87 -5.83 21.17
C SER A 453 -24.88 -6.72 22.42
N TYR A 454 -25.39 -7.92 22.27
CA TYR A 454 -25.24 -9.01 23.22
C TYR A 454 -24.09 -9.96 22.81
N VAL A 455 -23.42 -9.68 21.71
CA VAL A 455 -22.39 -10.54 21.12
C VAL A 455 -20.99 -10.05 21.51
N LEU A 456 -20.71 -8.77 21.32
CA LEU A 456 -19.41 -8.19 21.56
C LEU A 456 -19.24 -7.75 23.02
N THR A 457 -18.02 -7.88 23.53
CA THR A 457 -17.66 -7.43 24.89
C THR A 457 -16.61 -6.36 24.81
N VAL A 458 -16.92 -5.15 25.28
CA VAL A 458 -16.00 -4.02 25.39
C VAL A 458 -15.48 -3.90 26.82
N THR A 459 -14.18 -4.02 27.01
CA THR A 459 -13.54 -3.98 28.32
C THR A 459 -12.36 -3.01 28.32
N GLN A 460 -12.34 -2.06 29.26
CA GLN A 460 -11.13 -1.28 29.52
C GLN A 460 -10.15 -2.16 30.30
N ILE A 461 -8.99 -2.44 29.70
CA ILE A 461 -7.99 -3.38 30.22
C ILE A 461 -6.72 -2.70 30.74
N GLY A 462 -6.51 -1.42 30.44
CA GLY A 462 -5.34 -0.67 30.87
C GLY A 462 -5.63 0.81 31.08
N THR A 463 -4.85 1.45 31.96
CA THR A 463 -4.90 2.91 32.19
C THR A 463 -3.49 3.43 32.46
N PHE A 464 -3.08 4.41 31.69
CA PHE A 464 -1.80 5.11 31.78
C PHE A 464 -2.09 6.64 31.92
N PRO A 465 -2.29 7.16 33.13
CA PRO A 465 -2.77 8.53 33.32
C PRO A 465 -1.84 9.57 32.69
N ASN A 466 -2.42 10.56 32.02
CA ASN A 466 -1.71 11.65 31.33
C ASN A 466 -0.72 11.18 30.25
N ARG A 467 -0.97 10.02 29.64
CA ARG A 467 -0.18 9.46 28.55
C ARG A 467 -1.04 9.32 27.30
N VAL A 468 -0.38 9.27 26.15
CA VAL A 468 -0.97 8.84 24.88
C VAL A 468 -0.50 7.42 24.60
N VAL A 469 -1.41 6.51 24.28
CA VAL A 469 -1.06 5.18 23.75
C VAL A 469 -0.76 5.35 22.27
N THR A 470 0.51 5.27 21.91
CA THR A 470 1.00 5.58 20.56
C THR A 470 1.11 4.37 19.67
N GLY A 471 1.25 3.17 20.24
CA GLY A 471 1.28 1.92 19.51
C GLY A 471 0.83 0.76 20.39
N ILE A 472 0.28 -0.26 19.76
CA ILE A 472 -0.10 -1.54 20.37
C ILE A 472 0.30 -2.64 19.40
N ASP A 473 0.89 -3.72 19.90
CA ASP A 473 0.97 -4.96 19.14
C ASP A 473 0.55 -6.16 20.01
N VAL A 474 0.02 -7.16 19.33
CA VAL A 474 -0.41 -8.42 19.91
C VAL A 474 0.56 -9.50 19.45
N ASP A 475 1.08 -10.29 20.38
CA ASP A 475 1.93 -11.43 20.02
C ASP A 475 1.17 -12.35 19.03
N PRO A 476 1.69 -12.55 17.82
CA PRO A 476 1.01 -13.38 16.81
C PRO A 476 0.72 -14.81 17.27
N ASN A 477 1.44 -15.29 18.28
CA ASN A 477 1.33 -16.64 18.80
C ASN A 477 0.48 -16.74 20.07
N ASP A 478 0.16 -15.61 20.75
CA ASP A 478 -0.60 -15.60 22.00
C ASP A 478 -1.32 -14.26 22.23
N ALA A 479 -2.61 -14.21 21.99
CA ALA A 479 -3.45 -13.02 22.17
C ALA A 479 -3.51 -12.51 23.63
N ASN A 480 -3.04 -13.28 24.61
CA ASN A 480 -2.84 -12.81 26.00
C ASN A 480 -1.65 -11.86 26.13
N ARG A 481 -0.72 -11.87 25.18
CA ARG A 481 0.48 -11.04 25.22
C ARG A 481 0.27 -9.81 24.37
N VAL A 482 0.17 -8.67 25.04
CA VAL A 482 -0.06 -7.36 24.39
C VAL A 482 1.00 -6.39 24.86
N ALA A 483 1.69 -5.78 23.95
CA ALA A 483 2.66 -4.71 24.17
C ALA A 483 2.05 -3.34 23.84
N VAL A 484 2.40 -2.34 24.63
CA VAL A 484 1.91 -0.96 24.51
C VAL A 484 3.09 -0.01 24.56
N SER A 485 3.18 0.89 23.58
CA SER A 485 4.08 2.04 23.60
C SER A 485 3.34 3.31 24.00
N LEU A 486 4.03 4.21 24.69
CA LEU A 486 3.47 5.44 25.24
C LEU A 486 4.26 6.67 24.81
N GLY A 487 3.55 7.69 24.35
CA GLY A 487 4.08 9.02 24.06
C GLY A 487 4.28 9.89 25.31
N ASN A 488 4.46 11.20 25.09
CA ASN A 488 4.61 12.28 26.06
C ASN A 488 5.97 12.32 26.80
N TYR A 489 6.72 13.35 26.55
CA TYR A 489 7.97 13.63 27.27
C TYR A 489 7.79 13.76 28.79
N GLY A 490 8.88 13.73 29.53
CA GLY A 490 8.89 13.91 30.99
C GLY A 490 8.50 12.68 31.80
N ASN A 491 8.52 11.48 31.18
CA ASN A 491 8.20 10.21 31.81
C ASN A 491 9.40 9.25 31.82
N THR A 492 9.30 8.13 32.52
CA THR A 492 10.38 7.17 32.70
C THR A 492 10.08 5.77 32.16
N ASN A 493 8.82 5.44 31.90
CA ASN A 493 8.41 4.16 31.35
C ASN A 493 7.57 4.41 30.11
N PHE A 494 8.02 3.90 28.97
CA PHE A 494 7.40 4.11 27.67
C PHE A 494 6.90 2.81 27.04
N VAL A 495 7.29 1.66 27.59
CA VAL A 495 6.90 0.34 27.12
C VAL A 495 6.31 -0.47 28.25
N TYR A 496 5.15 -1.06 28.02
CA TYR A 496 4.46 -1.96 28.94
C TYR A 496 3.99 -3.20 28.20
N VAL A 497 3.98 -4.35 28.92
CA VAL A 497 3.52 -5.62 28.37
C VAL A 497 2.57 -6.29 29.35
N SER A 498 1.44 -6.75 28.84
CA SER A 498 0.54 -7.69 29.50
C SER A 498 0.84 -9.12 29.02
N THR A 499 0.75 -10.08 29.90
CA THR A 499 0.78 -11.51 29.58
C THR A 499 -0.55 -12.21 29.93
N ASN A 500 -1.56 -11.42 30.27
CA ASN A 500 -2.89 -11.88 30.63
C ASN A 500 -3.97 -10.91 30.10
N ALA A 501 -3.76 -10.35 28.90
CA ALA A 501 -4.63 -9.32 28.32
C ALA A 501 -6.08 -9.78 28.11
N LEU A 502 -6.33 -11.09 28.03
CA LEU A 502 -7.68 -11.68 27.92
C LEU A 502 -8.35 -11.95 29.27
N ALA A 503 -7.65 -11.83 30.37
CA ALA A 503 -8.25 -12.01 31.72
C ALA A 503 -9.32 -10.93 31.98
N GLY A 504 -10.18 -11.19 32.99
CA GLY A 504 -11.17 -10.21 33.44
C GLY A 504 -10.57 -8.98 34.12
N ALA A 505 -9.35 -9.09 34.68
CA ALA A 505 -8.57 -8.00 35.27
C ALA A 505 -7.10 -8.11 34.81
N PRO A 506 -6.79 -7.65 33.59
CA PRO A 506 -5.43 -7.73 33.05
C PRO A 506 -4.45 -6.81 33.80
N THR A 507 -3.18 -7.14 33.71
CA THR A 507 -2.09 -6.33 34.28
C THR A 507 -1.07 -6.00 33.21
N PHE A 508 -0.54 -4.78 33.25
CA PHE A 508 0.55 -4.31 32.38
C PHE A 508 1.79 -4.05 33.22
N ALA A 509 2.85 -4.77 32.95
CA ALA A 509 4.15 -4.60 33.61
C ALA A 509 5.05 -3.67 32.78
N PRO A 510 5.76 -2.71 33.40
CA PRO A 510 6.72 -1.89 32.68
C PRO A 510 7.89 -2.73 32.16
N LYS A 511 8.30 -2.48 30.93
CA LYS A 511 9.38 -3.15 30.23
C LYS A 511 10.41 -2.15 29.69
N GLN A 512 10.67 -1.07 30.44
CA GLN A 512 11.60 -0.01 30.07
C GLN A 512 13.05 -0.49 29.93
N GLY A 513 13.52 -1.34 30.85
CA GLY A 513 14.92 -1.78 30.86
C GLY A 513 15.91 -0.62 30.74
N ASN A 514 16.81 -0.70 29.78
CA ASN A 514 17.79 0.34 29.43
C ASN A 514 17.36 1.25 28.26
N LEU A 515 16.11 1.23 27.84
CA LEU A 515 15.63 2.18 26.83
C LEU A 515 15.83 3.62 27.30
N PRO A 516 16.18 4.55 26.41
CA PRO A 516 16.26 5.96 26.76
C PRO A 516 14.90 6.51 27.23
N ASN A 517 14.92 7.54 28.07
CA ASN A 517 13.71 8.19 28.58
C ASN A 517 13.12 9.17 27.55
N VAL A 518 12.73 8.65 26.41
CA VAL A 518 12.11 9.40 25.29
C VAL A 518 10.82 8.70 24.87
N PRO A 519 9.87 9.40 24.24
CA PRO A 519 8.64 8.79 23.73
C PRO A 519 8.92 7.57 22.86
N ALA A 520 8.10 6.54 23.02
CA ALA A 520 8.00 5.42 22.10
C ALA A 520 6.72 5.59 21.27
N TYR A 521 6.80 5.37 19.96
CA TYR A 521 5.69 5.60 19.04
C TYR A 521 5.17 4.32 18.42
N ALA A 522 6.04 3.36 18.15
CA ALA A 522 5.72 2.09 17.53
C ALA A 522 6.26 0.92 18.34
N ILE A 523 5.63 -0.23 18.19
CA ILE A 523 6.01 -1.45 18.92
C ILE A 523 5.57 -2.67 18.11
N SER A 524 6.43 -3.71 18.01
CA SER A 524 6.09 -4.92 17.29
C SER A 524 6.75 -6.15 17.93
N PHE A 525 5.97 -7.21 18.13
CA PHE A 525 6.50 -8.55 18.45
C PHE A 525 7.08 -9.22 17.21
N ASP A 526 8.06 -10.08 17.41
CA ASP A 526 8.55 -10.97 16.35
C ASP A 526 7.73 -12.29 16.35
N LYS A 527 7.08 -12.61 15.23
CA LYS A 527 6.35 -13.86 15.04
C LYS A 527 7.21 -15.10 15.31
N GLY A 528 8.48 -15.06 14.94
CA GLY A 528 9.44 -16.16 15.14
C GLY A 528 9.98 -16.29 16.56
N ASN A 529 9.83 -15.23 17.38
CA ASN A 529 10.36 -15.20 18.75
C ASN A 529 9.54 -14.28 19.65
N SER A 530 8.55 -14.80 20.34
CA SER A 530 7.71 -14.03 21.27
C SER A 530 8.48 -13.35 22.43
N ASN A 531 9.77 -13.65 22.60
CA ASN A 531 10.64 -12.97 23.56
C ASN A 531 11.39 -11.77 22.96
N ARG A 532 11.24 -11.57 21.64
CA ARG A 532 11.76 -10.39 20.91
C ARG A 532 10.68 -9.33 20.79
N LEU A 533 11.06 -8.09 21.09
CA LEU A 533 10.24 -6.91 20.93
C LEU A 533 11.06 -5.82 20.25
N VAL A 534 10.50 -5.23 19.20
CA VAL A 534 11.07 -4.10 18.48
C VAL A 534 10.28 -2.85 18.85
N VAL A 535 10.99 -1.77 19.18
CA VAL A 535 10.39 -0.52 19.68
C VAL A 535 10.90 0.64 18.85
N GLY A 536 9.98 1.36 18.23
CA GLY A 536 10.23 2.64 17.56
C GLY A 536 10.10 3.80 18.54
N THR A 537 11.15 4.57 18.66
CA THR A 537 11.25 5.69 19.61
C THR A 537 11.53 7.01 18.89
N GLU A 538 11.56 8.11 19.64
CA GLU A 538 12.07 9.41 19.20
C GLU A 538 13.51 9.35 18.65
N TRP A 539 14.31 8.37 19.10
CA TRP A 539 15.72 8.19 18.74
C TRP A 539 15.97 6.94 17.88
N GLY A 540 14.97 6.53 17.08
CA GLY A 540 15.08 5.39 16.21
C GLY A 540 14.58 4.10 16.84
N VAL A 541 15.14 2.98 16.40
CA VAL A 541 14.71 1.62 16.73
C VAL A 541 15.59 1.00 17.80
N PHE A 542 14.94 0.32 18.74
CA PHE A 542 15.56 -0.50 19.77
C PHE A 542 14.93 -1.89 19.78
N MET A 543 15.72 -2.92 20.05
CA MET A 543 15.25 -4.30 20.07
C MET A 543 15.72 -5.05 21.33
N THR A 544 14.91 -5.92 21.86
CA THR A 544 15.30 -6.86 22.90
C THR A 544 14.94 -8.30 22.55
N ASP A 545 15.77 -9.27 22.96
CA ASP A 545 15.52 -10.71 22.87
C ASP A 545 15.19 -11.34 24.22
N ASN A 546 15.11 -10.56 25.28
CA ASN A 546 14.88 -11.05 26.64
C ASN A 546 13.70 -10.37 27.33
N LEU A 547 12.60 -10.16 26.59
CA LEU A 547 11.38 -9.49 27.05
C LEU A 547 10.78 -10.11 28.31
N SER A 548 10.95 -11.43 28.50
CA SER A 548 10.51 -12.15 29.72
C SER A 548 11.20 -11.65 30.99
N SER A 549 12.38 -11.03 30.88
CA SER A 549 13.08 -10.42 32.02
C SER A 549 12.23 -9.34 32.70
N GLY A 550 12.39 -9.17 34.00
CA GLY A 550 11.82 -8.04 34.74
C GLY A 550 12.37 -6.67 34.30
N ALA A 551 13.63 -6.65 33.80
CA ALA A 551 14.29 -5.50 33.22
C ALA A 551 14.98 -5.95 31.92
N PRO A 552 14.29 -5.89 30.77
CA PRO A 552 14.85 -6.26 29.48
C PRO A 552 16.07 -5.40 29.12
N THR A 553 17.00 -5.99 28.37
CA THR A 553 18.13 -5.24 27.79
C THR A 553 17.84 -5.02 26.30
N TYR A 554 17.82 -3.76 25.89
CA TYR A 554 17.61 -3.34 24.51
C TYR A 554 18.94 -2.97 23.86
N THR A 555 19.08 -3.31 22.60
CA THR A 555 20.12 -2.85 21.68
C THR A 555 19.54 -1.83 20.72
N GLU A 556 20.34 -0.83 20.37
CA GLU A 556 19.98 0.15 19.34
C GLU A 556 20.21 -0.47 17.96
N GLU A 557 19.20 -0.39 17.07
CA GLU A 557 19.18 -1.00 15.74
C GLU A 557 19.08 0.08 14.64
N ASN A 558 19.88 1.14 14.74
CA ASN A 558 19.85 2.29 13.82
C ASN A 558 20.90 2.22 12.70
N ASP A 559 21.54 1.09 12.45
CA ASP A 559 22.57 0.98 11.42
C ASP A 559 22.01 1.33 10.03
N GLY A 560 22.62 2.35 9.39
CA GLY A 560 22.14 2.89 8.11
C GLY A 560 20.94 3.86 8.22
N MET A 561 20.38 4.05 9.41
CA MET A 561 19.29 4.97 9.70
C MET A 561 19.77 6.02 10.73
N ALA A 562 19.36 7.26 10.58
CA ALA A 562 19.62 8.28 11.59
C ALA A 562 18.76 8.04 12.85
N ARG A 563 19.16 8.61 13.99
CA ARG A 563 18.30 8.68 15.19
C ARG A 563 17.19 9.70 14.96
N ILE A 564 16.06 9.22 14.45
CA ILE A 564 14.87 9.99 14.13
C ILE A 564 13.63 9.29 14.65
N PRO A 565 12.51 10.00 14.83
CA PRO A 565 11.26 9.36 15.26
C PRO A 565 10.81 8.24 14.31
N VAL A 566 10.40 7.12 14.88
CA VAL A 566 9.84 5.97 14.17
C VAL A 566 8.40 5.80 14.60
N PHE A 567 7.47 6.10 13.70
CA PHE A 567 6.04 6.14 14.01
C PHE A 567 5.31 4.83 13.74
N GLU A 568 5.84 3.98 12.84
CA GLU A 568 5.22 2.69 12.57
C GLU A 568 6.30 1.62 12.35
N ILE A 569 6.02 0.41 12.81
CA ILE A 569 6.82 -0.80 12.60
C ILE A 569 5.87 -1.93 12.25
N GLU A 570 6.05 -2.51 11.06
CA GLU A 570 5.31 -3.68 10.61
C GLU A 570 6.26 -4.82 10.30
N GLN A 571 5.96 -6.01 10.81
CA GLN A 571 6.67 -7.21 10.42
C GLN A 571 5.99 -7.84 9.21
N TYR A 572 6.77 -8.16 8.18
CA TYR A 572 6.27 -8.97 7.06
C TYR A 572 5.98 -10.38 7.56
N ARG A 573 4.72 -10.65 7.75
CA ARG A 573 4.20 -11.92 8.25
C ARG A 573 3.44 -12.55 7.09
N THR A 574 4.03 -13.56 6.39
CA THR A 574 3.20 -14.47 5.58
C THR A 574 2.27 -15.16 6.55
N ASN A 575 1.03 -14.75 6.54
CA ASN A 575 0.06 -15.28 7.48
C ASN A 575 -0.46 -16.60 6.89
N GLU A 576 -0.27 -17.70 7.60
CA GLU A 576 -0.90 -18.99 7.29
C GLU A 576 -2.42 -18.85 7.20
N ASN A 577 -2.99 -17.81 7.82
CA ASN A 577 -4.39 -17.47 7.71
C ASN A 577 -4.76 -16.85 6.36
N TYR A 578 -3.81 -16.23 5.61
CA TYR A 578 -4.08 -15.61 4.32
C TYR A 578 -3.96 -16.59 3.15
N ASP A 579 -3.07 -17.54 3.24
CA ASP A 579 -2.88 -18.57 2.21
C ASP A 579 -2.31 -19.85 2.84
N PRO A 580 -3.17 -20.84 3.17
CA PRO A 580 -2.72 -22.11 3.73
C PRO A 580 -1.83 -22.91 2.75
N ASN A 581 -1.85 -22.54 1.45
CA ASN A 581 -1.02 -23.15 0.42
C ASN A 581 0.16 -22.24 0.02
N ALA A 582 0.33 -21.09 0.69
CA ALA A 582 1.52 -20.28 0.45
C ALA A 582 2.73 -21.15 0.70
N PRO A 583 3.66 -21.27 -0.27
CA PRO A 583 4.89 -22.03 -0.05
C PRO A 583 5.56 -21.43 1.19
N GLY A 584 5.67 -22.22 2.22
CA GLY A 584 6.28 -21.84 3.49
C GLY A 584 7.65 -21.24 3.22
N SER A 585 7.95 -20.15 3.91
CA SER A 585 9.20 -19.42 3.91
C SER A 585 9.64 -18.85 2.54
N SER A 586 9.13 -17.68 2.19
CA SER A 586 9.98 -16.79 1.42
C SER A 586 11.19 -16.43 2.30
N ALA A 587 12.38 -16.25 1.70
CA ALA A 587 13.60 -15.85 2.42
C ALA A 587 13.50 -14.50 3.15
N THR A 588 12.32 -13.93 3.27
CA THR A 588 11.98 -12.59 3.72
C THR A 588 10.86 -12.57 4.77
N GLU A 589 10.31 -13.74 5.11
CA GLU A 589 9.39 -13.85 6.24
C GLU A 589 10.09 -13.43 7.52
N GLY A 590 9.46 -12.52 8.25
CA GLY A 590 10.02 -11.95 9.47
C GLY A 590 10.82 -10.66 9.28
N ASP A 591 10.97 -10.14 8.05
CA ASP A 591 11.55 -8.80 7.83
C ASP A 591 10.68 -7.75 8.53
N PHE A 592 11.35 -6.81 9.22
CA PHE A 592 10.67 -5.63 9.74
C PHE A 592 10.78 -4.48 8.76
N PHE A 593 9.67 -3.79 8.57
CA PHE A 593 9.57 -2.53 7.85
C PHE A 593 9.32 -1.41 8.85
N ILE A 594 9.92 -0.26 8.60
CA ILE A 594 9.99 0.84 9.56
C ILE A 594 9.66 2.13 8.83
N ALA A 595 8.65 2.85 9.30
CA ALA A 595 8.30 4.17 8.83
C ALA A 595 8.87 5.24 9.77
N THR A 596 9.68 6.14 9.20
CA THR A 596 10.32 7.22 9.95
C THR A 596 9.67 8.56 9.66
N HIS A 597 9.69 9.43 10.65
CA HIS A 597 9.21 10.79 10.49
C HIS A 597 10.35 11.71 10.05
N GLY A 598 10.69 11.66 8.74
CA GLY A 598 11.67 12.55 8.13
C GLY A 598 12.85 11.89 7.40
N ARG A 599 12.87 10.54 7.25
CA ARG A 599 13.92 9.84 6.49
C ARG A 599 13.40 8.68 5.64
N GLY A 600 12.09 8.62 5.41
CA GLY A 600 11.49 7.61 4.56
C GLY A 600 11.30 6.24 5.24
N LEU A 601 11.26 5.20 4.43
CA LEU A 601 11.02 3.82 4.86
C LEU A 601 12.32 3.02 4.87
N PHE A 602 12.47 2.18 5.89
CA PHE A 602 13.58 1.24 6.03
C PHE A 602 13.06 -0.18 6.19
N HIS A 603 13.87 -1.16 5.88
CA HIS A 603 13.58 -2.54 6.21
C HIS A 603 14.84 -3.26 6.69
N THR A 604 14.65 -4.28 7.51
CA THR A 604 15.71 -5.17 7.97
C THR A 604 15.22 -6.61 7.94
N ALA A 605 16.08 -7.53 7.51
CA ALA A 605 15.82 -8.94 7.59
C ALA A 605 16.01 -9.42 9.03
N THR A 606 14.94 -9.96 9.65
CA THR A 606 15.07 -10.74 10.87
C THR A 606 15.18 -12.21 10.49
N THR A 607 16.20 -12.86 10.97
CA THR A 607 16.29 -14.30 10.84
C THR A 607 15.75 -14.95 12.09
N SER A 608 14.72 -15.79 11.93
CA SER A 608 14.10 -16.56 13.01
C SER A 608 15.04 -17.60 13.68
N THR A 609 16.26 -17.75 13.19
CA THR A 609 17.24 -18.65 13.75
C THR A 609 18.57 -17.95 13.92
N SER A 610 18.92 -17.64 15.16
CA SER A 610 20.29 -17.42 15.67
C SER A 610 21.34 -17.02 14.61
N ARG A 611 21.12 -15.96 13.84
CA ARG A 611 22.25 -15.18 13.38
C ARG A 611 22.65 -14.27 14.54
N PRO A 612 23.91 -14.28 14.95
CA PRO A 612 24.44 -13.07 15.52
C PRO A 612 24.13 -11.97 14.50
N VAL A 613 23.76 -10.80 14.96
CA VAL A 613 23.64 -9.62 14.10
C VAL A 613 25.03 -9.41 13.49
N SER A 614 25.37 -10.20 12.48
CA SER A 614 26.27 -9.74 11.48
C SER A 614 25.41 -8.78 10.68
N VAL A 615 25.57 -7.51 10.90
CA VAL A 615 25.40 -6.53 9.88
C VAL A 615 25.84 -7.23 8.60
N ASP A 616 24.88 -7.58 7.73
CA ASP A 616 25.24 -7.75 6.34
C ASP A 616 25.80 -6.38 6.01
N GLU A 617 27.12 -6.31 5.99
CA GLU A 617 27.79 -5.19 5.41
C GLU A 617 27.31 -5.17 3.96
N ARG A 618 26.16 -4.54 3.73
CA ARG A 618 25.98 -3.96 2.41
C ARG A 618 27.19 -3.08 2.25
N PRO A 619 27.99 -3.28 1.20
CA PRO A 619 29.14 -2.42 1.00
C PRO A 619 28.60 -0.99 1.16
N ARG A 620 29.12 -0.25 2.10
CA ARG A 620 28.82 1.16 2.26
C ARG A 620 28.84 1.73 0.86
N ALA A 621 27.85 2.52 0.49
CA ALA A 621 27.75 3.11 -0.85
C ALA A 621 29.04 3.89 -1.26
N ASN A 622 30.02 4.00 -0.36
CA ASN A 622 31.33 4.62 -0.55
C ASN A 622 32.52 3.64 -0.56
N GLU A 623 32.31 2.34 -0.28
CA GLU A 623 33.25 1.28 -0.60
C GLU A 623 32.60 0.30 -1.58
N GLY A 624 31.94 0.86 -2.62
CA GLY A 624 31.47 0.10 -3.74
C GLY A 624 32.61 -0.74 -4.26
N LEU A 625 32.39 -2.03 -4.46
CA LEU A 625 33.23 -2.85 -5.33
C LEU A 625 33.55 -1.97 -6.53
N LYS A 626 34.78 -1.40 -6.54
CA LYS A 626 35.25 -0.64 -7.70
C LYS A 626 35.08 -1.60 -8.86
N LEU A 627 34.25 -1.23 -9.80
CA LEU A 627 33.97 -2.08 -10.96
C LEU A 627 35.26 -2.39 -11.71
N GLY A 628 36.33 -1.58 -11.47
CA GLY A 628 37.63 -1.74 -12.06
C GLY A 628 37.63 -1.34 -13.53
N VAL A 629 36.86 -0.32 -13.87
CA VAL A 629 36.79 0.22 -15.23
C VAL A 629 38.08 0.96 -15.56
N TYR A 630 38.71 0.61 -16.68
CA TYR A 630 39.92 1.29 -17.14
C TYR A 630 39.94 1.48 -18.67
N PRO A 631 40.71 2.46 -19.20
CA PRO A 631 41.34 3.53 -18.46
C PRO A 631 40.29 4.48 -17.84
N ASN A 632 40.65 5.06 -16.70
CA ASN A 632 39.91 6.15 -16.08
C ASN A 632 40.92 7.21 -15.59
N PRO A 633 41.01 8.36 -16.23
CA PRO A 633 40.18 8.94 -17.31
C PRO A 633 40.28 8.21 -18.65
N ALA A 634 39.21 8.32 -19.46
CA ALA A 634 39.10 7.71 -20.77
C ALA A 634 38.85 8.72 -21.89
N THR A 635 39.32 8.42 -23.10
CA THR A 635 39.10 9.25 -24.29
C THR A 635 38.33 8.54 -25.40
N GLU A 636 38.62 7.30 -25.68
CA GLU A 636 38.03 6.55 -26.80
C GLU A 636 37.20 5.34 -26.36
N ARG A 637 37.71 4.59 -25.39
CA ARG A 637 37.10 3.33 -24.92
C ARG A 637 37.40 3.09 -23.45
N ILE A 638 36.53 2.25 -22.85
CA ILE A 638 36.70 1.71 -21.53
C ILE A 638 36.62 0.18 -21.57
N GLN A 639 37.29 -0.46 -20.64
CA GLN A 639 37.22 -1.89 -20.39
C GLN A 639 36.45 -2.10 -19.07
N VAL A 640 35.42 -2.91 -19.13
CA VAL A 640 34.58 -3.22 -17.98
C VAL A 640 34.77 -4.70 -17.63
N PRO A 641 35.22 -5.06 -16.42
CA PRO A 641 35.41 -6.44 -15.99
C PRO A 641 34.10 -7.20 -16.00
N VAL A 642 34.11 -8.45 -16.44
CA VAL A 642 32.95 -9.34 -16.49
C VAL A 642 33.32 -10.76 -16.14
N GLU A 643 32.34 -11.53 -15.71
CA GLU A 643 32.47 -12.98 -15.49
C GLU A 643 32.02 -13.75 -16.73
N ALA A 644 32.72 -14.79 -17.09
CA ALA A 644 32.36 -15.64 -18.22
C ALA A 644 31.03 -16.40 -17.95
N ASN A 645 30.31 -16.72 -19.03
CA ASN A 645 29.11 -17.57 -19.06
C ASN A 645 27.82 -16.96 -18.44
N GLY A 646 27.82 -15.72 -17.98
CA GLY A 646 26.63 -15.02 -17.47
C GLY A 646 25.99 -14.07 -18.47
N GLU A 647 24.74 -13.69 -18.23
CA GLU A 647 24.10 -12.53 -18.87
C GLU A 647 24.66 -11.25 -18.27
N VAL A 648 24.98 -10.25 -19.11
CA VAL A 648 25.52 -8.98 -18.63
C VAL A 648 24.87 -7.79 -19.33
N LEU A 649 24.50 -6.79 -18.53
CA LEU A 649 24.07 -5.49 -18.97
C LEU A 649 25.06 -4.43 -18.47
N ILE A 650 25.65 -3.66 -19.36
CA ILE A 650 26.50 -2.53 -19.02
C ILE A 650 25.86 -1.26 -19.56
N SER A 651 25.76 -0.25 -18.72
CA SER A 651 25.27 1.09 -19.11
C SER A 651 26.23 2.19 -18.67
N VAL A 652 26.45 3.17 -19.53
CA VAL A 652 27.13 4.44 -19.21
C VAL A 652 26.07 5.52 -19.16
N ARG A 653 26.01 6.25 -18.06
CA ARG A 653 25.02 7.30 -17.80
C ARG A 653 25.69 8.63 -17.51
N THR A 654 25.06 9.72 -17.87
CA THR A 654 25.43 11.04 -17.36
C THR A 654 25.13 11.09 -15.85
N MET A 655 25.69 12.08 -15.15
CA MET A 655 25.41 12.25 -13.72
C MET A 655 23.93 12.59 -13.42
N GLU A 656 23.18 13.05 -14.42
CA GLU A 656 21.73 13.25 -14.38
C GLU A 656 20.92 11.98 -14.68
N GLY A 657 21.58 10.82 -14.85
CA GLY A 657 20.96 9.50 -15.02
C GLY A 657 20.64 9.08 -16.46
N ARG A 658 20.83 9.96 -17.48
CA ARG A 658 20.55 9.64 -18.88
C ARG A 658 21.54 8.61 -19.42
N VAL A 659 21.05 7.48 -19.97
CA VAL A 659 21.88 6.46 -20.61
C VAL A 659 22.46 7.01 -21.94
N VAL A 660 23.77 7.01 -22.06
CA VAL A 660 24.50 7.47 -23.26
C VAL A 660 25.17 6.33 -24.01
N ARG A 661 25.47 5.21 -23.34
CA ARG A 661 25.93 3.96 -23.95
C ARG A 661 25.31 2.77 -23.22
N ARG A 662 25.04 1.70 -23.97
CA ARG A 662 24.51 0.44 -23.40
C ARG A 662 25.03 -0.75 -24.19
N LEU A 663 25.43 -1.79 -23.48
CA LEU A 663 25.78 -3.09 -24.00
C LEU A 663 24.97 -4.14 -23.25
N ASP A 664 24.27 -4.98 -23.98
CA ASP A 664 23.41 -6.04 -23.46
C ASP A 664 23.80 -7.36 -24.13
N LEU A 665 24.34 -8.29 -23.36
CA LEU A 665 24.74 -9.61 -23.87
C LEU A 665 24.01 -10.70 -23.07
N LYS A 666 23.30 -11.54 -23.77
CA LYS A 666 22.62 -12.72 -23.18
C LYS A 666 23.59 -13.79 -22.66
N ARG A 667 24.82 -13.78 -23.14
CA ARG A 667 25.88 -14.63 -22.63
C ARG A 667 27.25 -14.02 -22.93
N VAL A 668 28.07 -13.94 -21.89
CA VAL A 668 29.48 -13.55 -22.02
C VAL A 668 30.25 -14.79 -22.54
N PRO A 669 31.04 -14.68 -23.62
CA PRO A 669 31.83 -15.80 -24.12
C PRO A 669 32.81 -16.36 -23.08
N SER A 670 33.06 -17.67 -23.12
CA SER A 670 34.02 -18.31 -22.22
C SER A 670 35.43 -17.71 -22.41
N GLY A 671 36.12 -17.42 -21.32
CA GLY A 671 37.46 -16.81 -21.34
C GLY A 671 37.45 -15.29 -21.52
N THR A 672 36.29 -14.63 -21.56
CA THR A 672 36.20 -13.15 -21.58
C THR A 672 36.29 -12.61 -20.16
N GLU A 673 37.32 -11.82 -19.89
CA GLU A 673 37.50 -11.14 -18.59
C GLU A 673 37.04 -9.66 -18.62
N PHE A 674 37.00 -9.06 -19.80
CA PHE A 674 36.63 -7.65 -19.99
C PHE A 674 35.80 -7.47 -21.24
N LEU A 675 34.84 -6.53 -21.16
CA LEU A 675 34.09 -6.05 -22.34
C LEU A 675 34.47 -4.60 -22.64
N THR A 676 34.70 -4.32 -23.91
CA THR A 676 35.08 -2.97 -24.37
C THR A 676 33.85 -2.17 -24.77
N LEU A 677 33.69 -0.97 -24.18
CA LEU A 677 32.70 0.02 -24.63
C LEU A 677 33.41 1.24 -25.22
N HIS A 678 32.96 1.67 -26.40
CA HIS A 678 33.43 2.90 -27.01
C HIS A 678 32.73 4.10 -26.38
N VAL A 679 33.51 5.03 -25.86
CA VAL A 679 33.05 6.27 -25.22
C VAL A 679 33.42 7.51 -26.07
N GLN A 680 34.08 7.30 -27.17
CA GLN A 680 34.41 8.35 -28.13
C GLN A 680 33.15 9.13 -28.55
N GLY A 681 33.25 10.45 -28.60
CA GLY A 681 32.14 11.36 -28.96
C GLY A 681 31.19 11.68 -27.78
N LEU A 682 31.43 11.17 -26.58
CA LEU A 682 30.80 11.71 -25.39
C LEU A 682 31.42 13.05 -24.98
N ALA A 683 30.64 13.95 -24.41
CA ALA A 683 31.12 15.22 -23.90
C ALA A 683 32.10 14.97 -22.73
N LYS A 684 33.10 15.86 -22.59
CA LYS A 684 34.00 15.80 -21.43
C LYS A 684 33.21 15.94 -20.11
N GLY A 685 33.51 15.10 -19.14
CA GLY A 685 32.84 15.12 -17.85
C GLY A 685 32.79 13.77 -17.13
N ASN A 686 32.10 13.74 -16.01
CA ASN A 686 31.89 12.53 -15.20
C ASN A 686 30.70 11.71 -15.72
N TYR A 687 30.87 10.41 -15.75
CA TYR A 687 29.84 9.44 -16.15
C TYR A 687 29.82 8.27 -15.18
N LEU A 688 28.64 7.74 -14.92
CA LEU A 688 28.44 6.53 -14.11
C LEU A 688 28.39 5.31 -15.04
N VAL A 689 29.32 4.38 -14.86
CA VAL A 689 29.28 3.06 -15.49
C VAL A 689 28.67 2.07 -14.53
N THR A 690 27.61 1.39 -14.93
CA THR A 690 26.98 0.34 -14.16
C THR A 690 27.03 -0.97 -14.93
N ARG A 691 27.52 -2.04 -14.30
CA ARG A 691 27.41 -3.41 -14.79
C ARG A 691 26.42 -4.17 -13.93
N THR A 692 25.43 -4.80 -14.55
CA THR A 692 24.56 -5.79 -13.91
C THR A 692 24.86 -7.15 -14.51
N GLN A 693 25.30 -8.09 -13.72
CA GLN A 693 25.63 -9.45 -14.13
C GLN A 693 25.18 -10.45 -13.07
N ASN A 694 24.48 -11.52 -13.47
CA ASN A 694 23.97 -12.55 -12.57
C ASN A 694 23.10 -11.96 -11.42
N GLY A 695 22.33 -10.91 -11.71
CA GLY A 695 21.52 -10.20 -10.69
C GLY A 695 22.29 -9.25 -9.78
N VAL A 696 23.61 -9.16 -9.89
CA VAL A 696 24.44 -8.25 -9.09
C VAL A 696 24.81 -7.01 -9.89
N ALA A 697 24.57 -5.82 -9.34
CA ALA A 697 24.94 -4.54 -9.93
C ALA A 697 26.18 -3.98 -9.22
N ALA A 698 27.14 -3.51 -10.02
CA ALA A 698 28.31 -2.76 -9.55
C ALA A 698 28.46 -1.50 -10.40
N SER A 699 28.89 -0.39 -9.79
CA SER A 699 29.01 0.90 -10.47
C SER A 699 30.32 1.60 -10.15
N GLU A 700 30.82 2.39 -11.10
CA GLU A 700 32.00 3.22 -10.94
C GLU A 700 31.87 4.52 -11.74
N ILE A 701 32.34 5.62 -11.16
CA ILE A 701 32.41 6.89 -11.87
C ILE A 701 33.70 6.95 -12.71
N ILE A 702 33.55 7.24 -14.00
CA ILE A 702 34.64 7.47 -14.93
C ILE A 702 34.66 8.92 -15.39
N VAL A 703 35.85 9.40 -15.77
CA VAL A 703 36.06 10.72 -16.35
C VAL A 703 36.31 10.57 -17.85
N ILE A 704 35.54 11.25 -18.70
CA ILE A 704 35.79 11.37 -20.12
C ILE A 704 36.53 12.69 -20.39
N GLN A 705 37.67 12.59 -21.11
CA GLN A 705 38.56 13.71 -21.41
C GLN A 705 38.52 14.14 -22.86
#